data_0688b7fe1860f0c3ba340eaa9269e193
#
_entry.id   0688b7fe1860f0c3ba340eaa9269e193
#
_cell.length_a   1.000
_cell.length_b   1.000
_cell.length_c   1.000
_cell.angle_alpha   90.00
_cell.angle_beta   90.00
_cell.angle_gamma   90.00
#
_symmetry.space_group_name_H-M   'P 1'
#
loop_
_entity.id
_entity.type
_entity.pdbx_description
1 polymer ?
#
loop_
_entity_poly.entity_id
_entity_poly.type
_entity_poly.pdbx_seq_one_letter_code
_entity_poly.pdbx_strand_id
1 'polypeptide(L)'
;MQYFGGPALILAGAGSGKTRVLTARIAHLVQQHGIPPQQIFAVTFTNRSAAEMRRRVGELLGRDPTGLWIGTFHSLSARILRREAELLGFSSRFSIYDDADQLSLIKRLLERGGYAPKAFPPRLIRAIISNAKNHLQLLVAADAQDPVERVAAEIFTVYNKALASQNAMDFDDLLLHPLTLFREHPERLAVYQQRFRAVLVDEFQDTNRAQYLLVRNLSAVHRDLCVVGDDDQSIYGWRGADLRNMLDFERDFPDTTVYRLEENYRSTQMVLDAANGVIAENTNRLGKTLFTSRSGGEPINVVATADERDEAEWIAREFRERCATDHYLFSDMAVLYRTNSQSRAFEEAFRRSAIPHRVVGSVSFFSRREVRDLVAYLRLIANADDDEAFLRAIQVPRRGLGIASIRDLQAAALQWHRSLLDTAGIADRITGLRPPTKSGFTAFAKLISNLSADIERASPATILERVIEALDYESYVGADSLEGVDRMENVRELIASAAEWSEETDLDEPGNPLERFLTSAALTTSDESTAGDAEGVQLMTVHTAKGLEWPIVAVTGLEDGLFPLARSMETPAGIEEERRLMYVAITRARDRVYLSWARARRRGGQLMPGIRSRFIDAVPLEIVEERRSSGVFGADWSRKPAKRQAIHPALGVIDVSPEMESQDVPRYIKGERVRHRTFGSGTILGLSGAGRDLKVVISFDEEEHATKQLLVANASLERDWDSA
;
A
#
# COMPACT_ATOMS: atom_id res chain seq x y z
N MET A 1 -30.17 -13.19 2.63
CA MET A 1 -30.49 -12.74 1.25
C MET A 1 -31.90 -12.13 1.14
N GLN A 2 -32.90 -12.75 1.73
CA GLN A 2 -34.31 -12.29 1.60
C GLN A 2 -34.70 -11.13 2.51
N TYR A 3 -33.88 -10.80 3.53
CA TYR A 3 -34.13 -9.68 4.44
C TYR A 3 -34.07 -8.35 3.69
N PHE A 4 -35.06 -7.50 3.89
CA PHE A 4 -35.19 -6.18 3.28
C PHE A 4 -35.83 -5.20 4.27
N GLY A 5 -35.34 -3.96 4.32
CA GLY A 5 -35.96 -2.86 5.06
C GLY A 5 -35.38 -2.59 6.46
N GLY A 6 -34.09 -2.78 6.67
CA GLY A 6 -33.43 -2.39 7.92
C GLY A 6 -31.92 -2.73 7.94
N PRO A 7 -31.21 -2.34 9.00
CA PRO A 7 -29.78 -2.65 9.15
C PRO A 7 -29.57 -4.17 9.34
N ALA A 8 -28.56 -4.71 8.65
CA ALA A 8 -28.16 -6.10 8.79
C ALA A 8 -26.64 -6.19 8.97
N LEU A 9 -26.21 -6.90 10.01
CA LEU A 9 -24.82 -7.23 10.26
C LEU A 9 -24.60 -8.71 9.98
N ILE A 10 -23.73 -9.04 9.03
CA ILE A 10 -23.36 -10.41 8.69
C ILE A 10 -21.96 -10.68 9.22
N LEU A 11 -21.87 -11.40 10.33
CA LEU A 11 -20.63 -11.90 10.90
C LEU A 11 -20.20 -13.13 10.12
N ALA A 12 -19.20 -13.01 9.29
CA ALA A 12 -18.84 -14.06 8.33
C ALA A 12 -17.36 -14.39 8.45
N GLY A 13 -17.02 -15.58 8.92
CA GLY A 13 -15.66 -16.02 9.07
C GLY A 13 -14.88 -16.17 7.76
N ALA A 14 -13.60 -16.51 7.87
CA ALA A 14 -12.77 -16.79 6.70
C ALA A 14 -13.40 -17.94 5.88
N GLY A 15 -13.40 -17.81 4.54
CA GLY A 15 -13.89 -18.88 3.64
C GLY A 15 -15.39 -19.20 3.73
N SER A 16 -16.22 -18.40 4.43
CA SER A 16 -17.66 -18.62 4.61
C SER A 16 -18.53 -18.06 3.48
N GLY A 17 -17.92 -17.39 2.49
CA GLY A 17 -18.64 -16.87 1.32
C GLY A 17 -19.17 -15.43 1.49
N LYS A 18 -18.48 -14.56 2.23
CA LYS A 18 -18.79 -13.13 2.42
C LYS A 18 -19.25 -12.45 1.13
N THR A 19 -18.37 -12.43 0.13
CA THR A 19 -18.65 -11.78 -1.16
C THR A 19 -19.82 -12.43 -1.91
N ARG A 20 -20.02 -13.76 -1.77
CA ARG A 20 -21.15 -14.47 -2.37
C ARG A 20 -22.50 -14.01 -1.80
N VAL A 21 -22.56 -13.75 -0.50
CA VAL A 21 -23.77 -13.23 0.14
C VAL A 21 -24.11 -11.85 -0.38
N LEU A 22 -23.13 -10.95 -0.48
CA LEU A 22 -23.35 -9.59 -0.98
C LEU A 22 -23.78 -9.58 -2.45
N THR A 23 -23.09 -10.34 -3.32
CA THR A 23 -23.44 -10.41 -4.74
C THR A 23 -24.84 -10.98 -4.96
N ALA A 24 -25.18 -12.06 -4.24
CA ALA A 24 -26.52 -12.65 -4.29
C ALA A 24 -27.60 -11.68 -3.72
N ARG A 25 -27.28 -10.89 -2.68
CA ARG A 25 -28.20 -9.86 -2.16
C ARG A 25 -28.43 -8.74 -3.19
N ILE A 26 -27.38 -8.24 -3.85
CA ILE A 26 -27.53 -7.25 -4.91
C ILE A 26 -28.43 -7.78 -6.03
N ALA A 27 -28.17 -8.99 -6.52
CA ALA A 27 -29.00 -9.61 -7.55
C ALA A 27 -30.46 -9.77 -7.08
N HIS A 28 -30.69 -10.18 -5.84
CA HIS A 28 -32.03 -10.31 -5.26
C HIS A 28 -32.76 -8.95 -5.16
N LEU A 29 -32.07 -7.89 -4.73
CA LEU A 29 -32.62 -6.54 -4.68
C LEU A 29 -33.09 -6.05 -6.07
N VAL A 30 -32.30 -6.33 -7.09
CA VAL A 30 -32.64 -5.96 -8.48
C VAL A 30 -33.78 -6.81 -9.02
N GLN A 31 -33.71 -8.16 -8.90
CA GLN A 31 -34.64 -9.07 -9.55
C GLN A 31 -35.98 -9.20 -8.82
N GLN A 32 -35.97 -9.23 -7.48
CA GLN A 32 -37.18 -9.50 -6.69
C GLN A 32 -37.82 -8.22 -6.14
N HIS A 33 -37.01 -7.22 -5.77
CA HIS A 33 -37.53 -5.96 -5.24
C HIS A 33 -37.59 -4.85 -6.28
N GLY A 34 -37.12 -5.09 -7.52
CA GLY A 34 -37.18 -4.13 -8.60
C GLY A 34 -36.36 -2.86 -8.34
N ILE A 35 -35.35 -2.92 -7.46
CA ILE A 35 -34.49 -1.77 -7.19
C ILE A 35 -33.56 -1.56 -8.38
N PRO A 36 -33.61 -0.39 -9.04
CA PRO A 36 -32.70 -0.10 -10.14
C PRO A 36 -31.23 -0.19 -9.71
N PRO A 37 -30.32 -0.76 -10.51
CA PRO A 37 -28.89 -0.84 -10.17
C PRO A 37 -28.29 0.49 -9.71
N GLN A 38 -28.69 1.61 -10.31
CA GLN A 38 -28.23 2.96 -9.98
C GLN A 38 -28.60 3.44 -8.57
N GLN A 39 -29.51 2.72 -7.89
CA GLN A 39 -29.92 3.02 -6.52
C GLN A 39 -29.27 2.11 -5.47
N ILE A 40 -28.29 1.31 -5.88
CA ILE A 40 -27.52 0.43 -4.99
C ILE A 40 -26.10 0.96 -4.89
N PHE A 41 -25.64 1.17 -3.64
CA PHE A 41 -24.29 1.58 -3.31
C PHE A 41 -23.58 0.42 -2.61
N ALA A 42 -22.60 -0.20 -3.29
CA ALA A 42 -21.88 -1.37 -2.78
C ALA A 42 -20.38 -1.07 -2.69
N VAL A 43 -19.82 -1.18 -1.51
CA VAL A 43 -18.45 -0.81 -1.21
C VAL A 43 -17.64 -2.03 -0.79
N THR A 44 -16.41 -2.11 -1.28
CA THR A 44 -15.42 -3.09 -0.86
C THR A 44 -14.08 -2.41 -0.61
N PHE A 45 -13.10 -3.17 -0.11
CA PHE A 45 -11.82 -2.59 0.30
C PHE A 45 -10.82 -2.45 -0.87
N THR A 46 -10.84 -3.37 -1.86
CA THR A 46 -9.91 -3.39 -2.98
C THR A 46 -10.61 -3.28 -4.34
N ASN A 47 -9.92 -2.73 -5.35
CA ASN A 47 -10.45 -2.63 -6.72
C ASN A 47 -10.68 -4.04 -7.31
N ARG A 48 -9.81 -5.00 -7.01
CA ARG A 48 -9.97 -6.39 -7.40
C ARG A 48 -11.29 -6.98 -6.86
N SER A 49 -11.57 -6.76 -5.57
CA SER A 49 -12.83 -7.23 -4.97
C SER A 49 -14.04 -6.53 -5.59
N ALA A 50 -13.91 -5.25 -5.95
CA ALA A 50 -14.95 -4.49 -6.64
C ALA A 50 -15.22 -5.04 -8.05
N ALA A 51 -14.17 -5.30 -8.82
CA ALA A 51 -14.27 -5.90 -10.17
C ALA A 51 -14.89 -7.29 -10.10
N GLU A 52 -14.45 -8.15 -9.19
CA GLU A 52 -14.99 -9.48 -8.98
C GLU A 52 -16.46 -9.44 -8.54
N MET A 53 -16.82 -8.50 -7.65
CA MET A 53 -18.21 -8.30 -7.24
C MET A 53 -19.08 -7.89 -8.43
N ARG A 54 -18.61 -6.96 -9.26
CA ARG A 54 -19.33 -6.49 -10.47
C ARG A 54 -19.53 -7.64 -11.45
N ARG A 55 -18.47 -8.41 -11.74
CA ARG A 55 -18.53 -9.59 -12.63
C ARG A 55 -19.57 -10.61 -12.15
N ARG A 56 -19.52 -10.99 -10.85
CA ARG A 56 -20.47 -11.97 -10.27
C ARG A 56 -21.91 -11.47 -10.26
N VAL A 57 -22.12 -10.19 -9.99
CA VAL A 57 -23.47 -9.59 -10.07
C VAL A 57 -23.98 -9.63 -11.51
N GLY A 58 -23.15 -9.32 -12.50
CA GLY A 58 -23.48 -9.42 -13.91
C GLY A 58 -23.90 -10.84 -14.32
N GLU A 59 -23.13 -11.84 -13.89
CA GLU A 59 -23.45 -13.25 -14.12
C GLU A 59 -24.81 -13.64 -13.50
N LEU A 60 -25.09 -13.23 -12.26
CA LEU A 60 -26.35 -13.52 -11.58
C LEU A 60 -27.55 -12.80 -12.21
N LEU A 61 -27.34 -11.61 -12.78
CA LEU A 61 -28.38 -10.83 -13.47
C LEU A 61 -28.56 -11.26 -14.94
N GLY A 62 -27.59 -11.99 -15.52
CA GLY A 62 -27.56 -12.35 -16.94
C GLY A 62 -27.34 -11.16 -17.88
N ARG A 63 -26.84 -10.04 -17.36
CA ARG A 63 -26.55 -8.81 -18.09
C ARG A 63 -25.53 -7.95 -17.34
N ASP A 64 -24.88 -7.03 -18.04
CA ASP A 64 -24.03 -6.02 -17.39
C ASP A 64 -24.87 -5.16 -16.43
N PRO A 65 -24.45 -5.02 -15.15
CA PRO A 65 -25.12 -4.20 -14.16
C PRO A 65 -24.80 -2.71 -14.33
N THR A 66 -25.01 -2.15 -15.53
CA THR A 66 -24.73 -0.77 -15.89
C THR A 66 -25.34 0.22 -14.88
N GLY A 67 -24.55 1.20 -14.46
CA GLY A 67 -24.96 2.23 -13.51
C GLY A 67 -24.93 1.83 -12.03
N LEU A 68 -24.59 0.58 -11.71
CA LEU A 68 -24.41 0.12 -10.34
C LEU A 68 -23.16 0.79 -9.70
N TRP A 69 -23.33 1.31 -8.49
CA TRP A 69 -22.23 1.93 -7.76
C TRP A 69 -21.47 0.88 -6.94
N ILE A 70 -20.63 0.10 -7.62
CA ILE A 70 -19.69 -0.83 -7.00
C ILE A 70 -18.28 -0.26 -7.12
N GLY A 71 -17.56 -0.15 -6.00
CA GLY A 71 -16.19 0.35 -5.97
C GLY A 71 -15.56 0.27 -4.59
N THR A 72 -14.37 0.83 -4.47
CA THR A 72 -13.75 1.07 -3.16
C THR A 72 -14.32 2.36 -2.55
N PHE A 73 -14.14 2.56 -1.24
CA PHE A 73 -14.53 3.82 -0.59
C PHE A 73 -13.94 5.03 -1.31
N HIS A 74 -12.65 4.98 -1.65
CA HIS A 74 -11.97 6.09 -2.33
C HIS A 74 -12.53 6.32 -3.74
N SER A 75 -12.77 5.27 -4.51
CA SER A 75 -13.29 5.43 -5.89
C SER A 75 -14.69 6.00 -5.92
N LEU A 76 -15.59 5.53 -5.04
CA LEU A 76 -16.95 6.05 -4.96
C LEU A 76 -17.00 7.45 -4.36
N SER A 77 -16.13 7.76 -3.41
CA SER A 77 -15.94 9.11 -2.88
C SER A 77 -15.41 10.08 -3.94
N ALA A 78 -14.41 9.67 -4.72
CA ALA A 78 -13.91 10.45 -5.84
C ALA A 78 -15.02 10.71 -6.89
N ARG A 79 -15.87 9.72 -7.16
CA ARG A 79 -17.03 9.85 -8.06
C ARG A 79 -18.05 10.88 -7.55
N ILE A 80 -18.30 10.93 -6.23
CA ILE A 80 -19.13 11.98 -5.60
C ILE A 80 -18.43 13.33 -5.77
N LEU A 81 -17.16 13.43 -5.41
CA LEU A 81 -16.41 14.68 -5.44
C LEU A 81 -16.27 15.24 -6.86
N ARG A 82 -16.06 14.40 -7.89
CA ARG A 82 -16.04 14.86 -9.29
C ARG A 82 -17.33 15.58 -9.71
N ARG A 83 -18.46 15.22 -9.09
CA ARG A 83 -19.77 15.86 -9.38
C ARG A 83 -20.00 17.12 -8.57
N GLU A 84 -19.43 17.20 -7.39
CA GLU A 84 -19.78 18.23 -6.40
C GLU A 84 -18.59 19.14 -6.03
N ALA A 85 -17.44 18.99 -6.69
CA ALA A 85 -16.18 19.64 -6.33
C ALA A 85 -16.32 21.17 -6.21
N GLU A 86 -17.12 21.79 -7.08
CA GLU A 86 -17.33 23.26 -7.12
C GLU A 86 -17.91 23.80 -5.80
N LEU A 87 -18.77 23.03 -5.14
CA LEU A 87 -19.33 23.41 -3.85
C LEU A 87 -18.29 23.47 -2.72
N LEU A 88 -17.18 22.77 -2.91
CA LEU A 88 -16.04 22.76 -1.97
C LEU A 88 -14.88 23.67 -2.41
N GLY A 89 -15.05 24.42 -3.51
CA GLY A 89 -14.04 25.33 -4.03
C GLY A 89 -12.95 24.65 -4.87
N PHE A 90 -13.18 23.41 -5.31
CA PHE A 90 -12.32 22.71 -6.26
C PHE A 90 -12.97 22.66 -7.65
N SER A 91 -12.17 22.52 -8.69
CA SER A 91 -12.74 22.13 -9.99
C SER A 91 -12.92 20.62 -10.05
N SER A 92 -13.79 20.14 -10.94
CA SER A 92 -13.97 18.70 -11.17
C SER A 92 -12.68 17.99 -11.64
N ARG A 93 -11.68 18.74 -12.12
CA ARG A 93 -10.40 18.25 -12.67
C ARG A 93 -9.30 18.14 -11.61
N PHE A 94 -9.66 18.03 -10.32
CA PHE A 94 -8.66 17.94 -9.26
C PHE A 94 -7.72 16.73 -9.44
N SER A 95 -6.44 16.93 -9.09
CA SER A 95 -5.46 15.85 -9.04
C SER A 95 -5.56 15.05 -7.74
N ILE A 96 -5.28 13.76 -7.79
CA ILE A 96 -5.15 12.91 -6.58
C ILE A 96 -3.66 12.71 -6.32
N TYR A 97 -3.19 13.16 -5.15
CA TYR A 97 -1.80 13.07 -4.74
C TYR A 97 -1.50 11.77 -4.03
N ASP A 98 -0.53 11.01 -4.55
CA ASP A 98 -0.01 9.82 -3.90
C ASP A 98 0.93 10.15 -2.73
N ASP A 99 1.42 9.12 -2.04
CA ASP A 99 2.34 9.24 -0.91
C ASP A 99 3.61 10.03 -1.26
N ALA A 100 4.13 9.88 -2.47
CA ALA A 100 5.36 10.55 -2.87
C ALA A 100 5.10 12.03 -3.22
N ASP A 101 3.95 12.35 -3.81
CA ASP A 101 3.53 13.74 -4.05
C ASP A 101 3.31 14.47 -2.73
N GLN A 102 2.62 13.84 -1.77
CA GLN A 102 2.43 14.35 -0.41
C GLN A 102 3.78 14.64 0.27
N LEU A 103 4.71 13.67 0.23
CA LEU A 103 6.05 13.84 0.82
C LEU A 103 6.84 14.96 0.15
N SER A 104 6.75 15.10 -1.18
CA SER A 104 7.39 16.17 -1.93
C SER A 104 6.85 17.53 -1.50
N LEU A 105 5.53 17.67 -1.42
CA LEU A 105 4.87 18.90 -0.97
C LEU A 105 5.24 19.24 0.47
N ILE A 106 5.12 18.28 1.40
CA ILE A 106 5.46 18.48 2.82
C ILE A 106 6.93 18.88 2.98
N LYS A 107 7.86 18.25 2.27
CA LYS A 107 9.27 18.60 2.30
C LYS A 107 9.50 20.07 1.88
N ARG A 108 8.87 20.52 0.81
CA ARG A 108 8.94 21.92 0.37
C ARG A 108 8.35 22.88 1.40
N LEU A 109 7.24 22.52 2.03
CA LEU A 109 6.63 23.38 3.05
C LEU A 109 7.49 23.48 4.30
N LEU A 110 8.12 22.39 4.73
CA LEU A 110 9.12 22.40 5.81
C LEU A 110 10.32 23.28 5.48
N GLU A 111 10.89 23.16 4.27
CA GLU A 111 12.01 23.98 3.82
C GLU A 111 11.64 25.47 3.79
N ARG A 112 10.43 25.81 3.33
CA ARG A 112 9.92 27.20 3.33
C ARG A 112 9.67 27.74 4.75
N GLY A 113 9.22 26.88 5.67
CA GLY A 113 9.05 27.22 7.08
C GLY A 113 10.36 27.32 7.86
N GLY A 114 11.51 27.04 7.23
CA GLY A 114 12.83 27.05 7.89
C GLY A 114 13.10 25.81 8.76
N TYR A 115 12.30 24.75 8.62
CA TYR A 115 12.45 23.53 9.39
C TYR A 115 13.45 22.59 8.73
N ALA A 116 14.44 22.12 9.51
CA ALA A 116 15.44 21.18 9.03
C ALA A 116 14.85 19.77 8.90
N PRO A 117 14.91 19.11 7.72
CA PRO A 117 14.33 17.77 7.52
C PRO A 117 14.91 16.66 8.41
N LYS A 118 16.13 16.85 8.96
CA LYS A 118 16.72 15.92 9.93
C LYS A 118 16.05 15.97 11.30
N ALA A 119 15.63 17.18 11.74
CA ALA A 119 14.94 17.37 13.01
C ALA A 119 13.42 17.05 12.89
N PHE A 120 12.86 17.33 11.72
CA PHE A 120 11.45 17.14 11.41
C PHE A 120 11.30 16.27 10.15
N PRO A 121 11.40 14.94 10.28
CA PRO A 121 11.35 14.03 9.13
C PRO A 121 10.02 14.16 8.38
N PRO A 122 10.00 14.44 7.06
CA PRO A 122 8.77 14.64 6.28
C PRO A 122 7.81 13.46 6.38
N ARG A 123 8.32 12.22 6.47
CA ARG A 123 7.51 11.01 6.63
C ARG A 123 6.75 10.99 7.94
N LEU A 124 7.39 11.43 9.04
CA LEU A 124 6.74 11.50 10.35
C LEU A 124 5.66 12.58 10.37
N ILE A 125 5.96 13.78 9.81
CA ILE A 125 4.97 14.85 9.65
C ILE A 125 3.77 14.37 8.82
N ARG A 126 3.99 13.68 7.69
CA ARG A 126 2.92 13.10 6.88
C ARG A 126 2.08 12.11 7.69
N ALA A 127 2.72 11.21 8.43
CA ALA A 127 2.02 10.23 9.25
C ALA A 127 1.11 10.88 10.31
N ILE A 128 1.57 11.95 10.96
CA ILE A 128 0.77 12.70 11.94
C ILE A 128 -0.42 13.37 11.24
N ILE A 129 -0.19 14.01 10.07
CA ILE A 129 -1.26 14.65 9.29
C ILE A 129 -2.32 13.62 8.85
N SER A 130 -1.90 12.52 8.27
CA SER A 130 -2.79 11.45 7.82
C SER A 130 -3.58 10.84 8.98
N ASN A 131 -2.90 10.58 10.12
CA ASN A 131 -3.56 10.07 11.31
C ASN A 131 -4.66 11.03 11.81
N ALA A 132 -4.38 12.34 11.84
CA ALA A 132 -5.36 13.34 12.24
C ALA A 132 -6.55 13.38 11.28
N LYS A 133 -6.31 13.36 9.96
CA LYS A 133 -7.36 13.28 8.93
C LYS A 133 -8.24 12.05 9.12
N ASN A 134 -7.64 10.86 9.29
CA ASN A 134 -8.37 9.60 9.46
C ASN A 134 -9.25 9.55 10.73
N HIS A 135 -8.84 10.28 11.78
CA HIS A 135 -9.61 10.39 13.03
C HIS A 135 -10.52 11.63 13.08
N LEU A 136 -10.62 12.40 11.99
CA LEU A 136 -11.39 13.64 11.92
C LEU A 136 -10.97 14.67 12.97
N GLN A 137 -9.68 14.70 13.31
CA GLN A 137 -9.10 15.60 14.30
C GLN A 137 -8.48 16.81 13.64
N LEU A 138 -8.67 17.98 14.25
CA LEU A 138 -7.91 19.16 13.89
C LEU A 138 -6.59 19.15 14.65
N LEU A 139 -5.49 19.35 13.95
CA LEU A 139 -4.18 19.56 14.57
C LEU A 139 -4.07 21.04 14.97
N VAL A 140 -3.95 21.29 16.27
CA VAL A 140 -3.82 22.64 16.84
C VAL A 140 -2.44 22.74 17.50
N ALA A 141 -1.60 23.65 17.02
CA ALA A 141 -0.22 23.81 17.52
C ALA A 141 -0.15 24.15 19.03
N ALA A 142 -1.17 24.79 19.57
CA ALA A 142 -1.26 25.12 20.99
C ALA A 142 -1.47 23.89 21.89
N ASP A 143 -2.07 22.82 21.37
CA ASP A 143 -2.35 21.60 22.12
C ASP A 143 -1.24 20.55 22.04
N ALA A 144 -0.24 20.79 21.15
CA ALA A 144 0.86 19.86 20.90
C ALA A 144 1.86 19.85 22.06
N GLN A 145 2.12 18.67 22.59
CA GLN A 145 3.09 18.47 23.69
C GLN A 145 4.51 18.28 23.19
N ASP A 146 4.67 17.77 21.98
CA ASP A 146 5.94 17.48 21.30
C ASP A 146 6.26 18.54 20.26
N PRO A 147 7.53 19.00 20.12
CA PRO A 147 7.96 19.90 19.05
C PRO A 147 7.61 19.40 17.64
N VAL A 148 7.63 18.09 17.39
CA VAL A 148 7.29 17.51 16.08
C VAL A 148 5.79 17.64 15.81
N GLU A 149 4.95 17.39 16.81
CA GLU A 149 3.50 17.58 16.69
C GLU A 149 3.13 19.04 16.44
N ARG A 150 3.83 19.98 17.09
CA ARG A 150 3.63 21.42 16.86
C ARG A 150 3.93 21.80 15.41
N VAL A 151 5.08 21.38 14.89
CA VAL A 151 5.45 21.61 13.49
C VAL A 151 4.47 20.92 12.55
N ALA A 152 4.01 19.69 12.87
CA ALA A 152 3.00 19.00 12.08
C ALA A 152 1.69 19.79 12.01
N ALA A 153 1.25 20.41 13.11
CA ALA A 153 0.04 21.24 13.15
C ALA A 153 0.19 22.54 12.31
N GLU A 154 1.37 23.18 12.36
CA GLU A 154 1.65 24.34 11.52
C GLU A 154 1.67 23.95 10.03
N ILE A 155 2.35 22.85 9.69
CA ILE A 155 2.41 22.32 8.33
C ILE A 155 1.03 21.86 7.85
N PHE A 156 0.19 21.26 8.70
CA PHE A 156 -1.16 20.82 8.36
C PHE A 156 -2.00 21.94 7.73
N THR A 157 -1.95 23.13 8.34
CA THR A 157 -2.71 24.29 7.84
C THR A 157 -2.22 24.76 6.47
N VAL A 158 -0.90 24.88 6.27
CA VAL A 158 -0.35 25.34 4.99
C VAL A 158 -0.39 24.24 3.92
N TYR A 159 -0.36 22.97 4.32
CA TYR A 159 -0.49 21.83 3.45
C TYR A 159 -1.89 21.76 2.81
N ASN A 160 -2.95 21.88 3.60
CA ASN A 160 -4.31 21.87 3.09
C ASN A 160 -4.58 23.08 2.16
N LYS A 161 -4.03 24.26 2.50
CA LYS A 161 -4.11 25.43 1.61
C LYS A 161 -3.36 25.21 0.29
N ALA A 162 -2.21 24.56 0.34
CA ALA A 162 -1.43 24.24 -0.86
C ALA A 162 -2.17 23.24 -1.75
N LEU A 163 -2.78 22.18 -1.18
CA LEU A 163 -3.61 21.25 -1.93
C LEU A 163 -4.76 21.97 -2.64
N ALA A 164 -5.50 22.81 -1.91
CA ALA A 164 -6.61 23.57 -2.48
C ALA A 164 -6.14 24.51 -3.62
N SER A 165 -5.02 25.22 -3.45
CA SER A 165 -4.49 26.14 -4.50
C SER A 165 -3.98 25.41 -5.75
N GLN A 166 -3.60 24.14 -5.61
CA GLN A 166 -3.14 23.28 -6.71
C GLN A 166 -4.27 22.42 -7.30
N ASN A 167 -5.51 22.70 -6.89
CA ASN A 167 -6.68 21.89 -7.22
C ASN A 167 -6.38 20.39 -7.06
N ALA A 168 -5.89 20.01 -5.88
CA ALA A 168 -5.46 18.66 -5.56
C ALA A 168 -6.05 18.19 -4.24
N MET A 169 -6.25 16.89 -4.12
CA MET A 169 -6.70 16.17 -2.92
C MET A 169 -5.76 15.01 -2.65
N ASP A 170 -5.43 14.73 -1.39
CA ASP A 170 -4.75 13.49 -1.04
C ASP A 170 -5.77 12.35 -0.80
N PHE A 171 -5.27 11.14 -0.52
CA PHE A 171 -6.15 9.98 -0.29
C PHE A 171 -7.09 10.17 0.90
N ASP A 172 -6.63 10.83 1.97
CA ASP A 172 -7.44 11.08 3.14
C ASP A 172 -8.54 12.10 2.83
N ASP A 173 -8.24 13.12 1.99
CA ASP A 173 -9.21 14.13 1.55
C ASP A 173 -10.36 13.52 0.74
N LEU A 174 -10.11 12.46 -0.04
CA LEU A 174 -11.18 11.77 -0.77
C LEU A 174 -12.27 11.23 0.16
N LEU A 175 -11.94 10.90 1.42
CA LEU A 175 -12.90 10.46 2.42
C LEU A 175 -13.47 11.61 3.26
N LEU A 176 -12.68 12.66 3.49
CA LEU A 176 -13.07 13.79 4.32
C LEU A 176 -13.98 14.77 3.61
N HIS A 177 -13.67 15.10 2.36
CA HIS A 177 -14.44 16.10 1.62
C HIS A 177 -15.89 15.70 1.35
N PRO A 178 -16.28 14.44 1.11
CA PRO A 178 -17.69 14.06 1.07
C PRO A 178 -18.41 14.31 2.38
N LEU A 179 -17.73 14.09 3.53
CA LEU A 179 -18.33 14.38 4.84
C LEU A 179 -18.50 15.90 5.07
N THR A 180 -17.53 16.68 4.64
CA THR A 180 -17.59 18.14 4.67
C THR A 180 -18.72 18.65 3.76
N LEU A 181 -18.82 18.14 2.54
CA LEU A 181 -19.90 18.44 1.60
C LEU A 181 -21.27 18.18 2.24
N PHE A 182 -21.45 17.01 2.83
CA PHE A 182 -22.74 16.61 3.40
C PHE A 182 -23.10 17.40 4.65
N ARG A 183 -22.12 17.91 5.40
CA ARG A 183 -22.31 18.78 6.55
C ARG A 183 -22.68 20.21 6.12
N GLU A 184 -22.00 20.75 5.12
CA GLU A 184 -22.14 22.14 4.66
C GLU A 184 -23.30 22.32 3.66
N HIS A 185 -23.62 21.23 2.92
CA HIS A 185 -24.67 21.16 1.92
C HIS A 185 -25.64 19.99 2.19
N PRO A 186 -26.48 20.06 3.23
CA PRO A 186 -27.40 18.97 3.60
C PRO A 186 -28.42 18.65 2.49
N GLU A 187 -28.72 19.59 1.59
CA GLU A 187 -29.55 19.36 0.40
C GLU A 187 -28.87 18.38 -0.57
N ARG A 188 -27.54 18.39 -0.66
CA ARG A 188 -26.80 17.41 -1.48
C ARG A 188 -26.83 16.03 -0.84
N LEU A 189 -26.65 15.96 0.48
CA LEU A 189 -26.82 14.69 1.22
C LEU A 189 -28.21 14.10 0.95
N ALA A 190 -29.27 14.91 1.00
CA ALA A 190 -30.63 14.45 0.73
C ALA A 190 -30.80 13.85 -0.68
N VAL A 191 -30.13 14.42 -1.69
CA VAL A 191 -30.11 13.86 -3.06
C VAL A 191 -29.50 12.46 -3.09
N TYR A 192 -28.34 12.25 -2.44
CA TYR A 192 -27.70 10.94 -2.38
C TYR A 192 -28.48 9.93 -1.52
N GLN A 193 -29.11 10.36 -0.43
CA GLN A 193 -29.99 9.52 0.40
C GLN A 193 -31.22 9.07 -0.38
N GLN A 194 -31.80 9.93 -1.21
CA GLN A 194 -32.93 9.57 -2.07
C GLN A 194 -32.47 8.65 -3.22
N ARG A 195 -31.29 8.87 -3.72
CA ARG A 195 -30.72 8.05 -4.79
C ARG A 195 -30.42 6.62 -4.32
N PHE A 196 -29.74 6.44 -3.18
CA PHE A 196 -29.28 5.13 -2.72
C PHE A 196 -30.27 4.51 -1.76
N ARG A 197 -31.08 3.59 -2.27
CA ARG A 197 -32.07 2.83 -1.50
C ARG A 197 -31.48 1.64 -0.73
N ALA A 198 -30.33 1.14 -1.15
CA ALA A 198 -29.62 0.07 -0.47
C ALA A 198 -28.10 0.39 -0.42
N VAL A 199 -27.51 0.23 0.74
CA VAL A 199 -26.07 0.40 0.98
C VAL A 199 -25.50 -0.94 1.46
N LEU A 200 -24.48 -1.45 0.76
CA LEU A 200 -23.82 -2.70 1.11
C LEU A 200 -22.32 -2.46 1.32
N VAL A 201 -21.76 -3.04 2.37
CA VAL A 201 -20.34 -2.86 2.71
C VAL A 201 -19.70 -4.23 2.95
N ASP A 202 -18.65 -4.53 2.18
CA ASP A 202 -17.78 -5.68 2.39
C ASP A 202 -16.59 -5.31 3.28
N GLU A 203 -16.00 -6.30 3.97
CA GLU A 203 -14.84 -6.13 4.87
C GLU A 203 -15.03 -4.98 5.89
N PHE A 204 -16.22 -4.89 6.48
CA PHE A 204 -16.62 -3.77 7.35
C PHE A 204 -15.70 -3.56 8.56
N GLN A 205 -15.03 -4.61 9.05
CA GLN A 205 -14.04 -4.54 10.13
C GLN A 205 -12.81 -3.70 9.82
N ASP A 206 -12.55 -3.42 8.53
CA ASP A 206 -11.40 -2.62 8.09
C ASP A 206 -11.75 -1.14 7.87
N THR A 207 -12.98 -0.75 8.16
CA THR A 207 -13.41 0.64 7.96
C THR A 207 -12.81 1.58 9.02
N ASN A 208 -12.34 2.75 8.55
CA ASN A 208 -11.99 3.86 9.43
C ASN A 208 -13.22 4.71 9.79
N ARG A 209 -13.05 5.70 10.67
CA ARG A 209 -14.16 6.54 11.14
C ARG A 209 -14.82 7.34 10.01
N ALA A 210 -14.05 7.87 9.06
CA ALA A 210 -14.59 8.64 7.95
C ALA A 210 -15.47 7.77 7.03
N GLN A 211 -15.01 6.56 6.71
CA GLN A 211 -15.76 5.57 5.92
C GLN A 211 -17.06 5.14 6.62
N TYR A 212 -16.98 4.88 7.90
CA TYR A 212 -18.17 4.59 8.72
C TYR A 212 -19.22 5.71 8.67
N LEU A 213 -18.79 6.96 8.87
CA LEU A 213 -19.69 8.11 8.83
C LEU A 213 -20.29 8.34 7.44
N LEU A 214 -19.52 8.09 6.37
CA LEU A 214 -20.02 8.16 5.00
C LEU A 214 -21.19 7.17 4.79
N VAL A 215 -20.99 5.91 5.16
CA VAL A 215 -22.00 4.86 5.07
C VAL A 215 -23.24 5.20 5.91
N ARG A 216 -23.01 5.65 7.15
CA ARG A 216 -24.09 6.06 8.06
C ARG A 216 -24.92 7.22 7.48
N ASN A 217 -24.27 8.24 6.92
CA ASN A 217 -24.96 9.37 6.31
C ASN A 217 -25.80 8.94 5.12
N LEU A 218 -25.26 8.12 4.22
CA LEU A 218 -25.97 7.68 3.02
C LEU A 218 -27.16 6.77 3.33
N SER A 219 -27.07 5.94 4.37
CA SER A 219 -28.11 4.98 4.74
C SER A 219 -29.18 5.54 5.71
N ALA A 220 -29.01 6.78 6.19
CA ALA A 220 -29.82 7.30 7.31
C ALA A 220 -31.33 7.37 7.03
N VAL A 221 -31.77 7.56 5.77
CA VAL A 221 -33.20 7.68 5.41
C VAL A 221 -33.84 6.31 5.19
N HIS A 222 -33.26 5.49 4.33
CA HIS A 222 -33.83 4.19 3.96
C HIS A 222 -33.47 3.07 4.93
N ARG A 223 -32.41 3.24 5.71
CA ARG A 223 -31.92 2.28 6.69
C ARG A 223 -31.63 0.86 6.14
N ASP A 224 -31.70 0.64 4.83
CA ASP A 224 -31.29 -0.62 4.20
C ASP A 224 -29.76 -0.64 4.05
N LEU A 225 -29.12 -0.92 5.19
CA LEU A 225 -27.67 -1.03 5.33
C LEU A 225 -27.31 -2.48 5.64
N CYS A 226 -26.59 -3.12 4.73
CA CYS A 226 -26.08 -4.47 4.92
C CYS A 226 -24.56 -4.46 4.99
N VAL A 227 -24.00 -4.74 6.15
CA VAL A 227 -22.55 -4.82 6.35
C VAL A 227 -22.13 -6.28 6.55
N VAL A 228 -21.03 -6.65 5.93
CA VAL A 228 -20.43 -7.99 6.06
C VAL A 228 -18.99 -7.81 6.55
N GLY A 229 -18.61 -8.57 7.55
CA GLY A 229 -17.26 -8.49 8.08
C GLY A 229 -16.87 -9.69 8.94
N ASP A 230 -15.58 -9.71 9.25
CA ASP A 230 -14.92 -10.69 10.10
C ASP A 230 -14.02 -9.95 11.10
N ASP A 231 -14.45 -9.81 12.33
CA ASP A 231 -13.69 -9.15 13.41
C ASP A 231 -12.30 -9.80 13.63
N ASP A 232 -12.18 -11.11 13.35
CA ASP A 232 -10.93 -11.84 13.43
C ASP A 232 -9.97 -11.56 12.24
N GLN A 233 -10.43 -10.85 11.20
CA GLN A 233 -9.62 -10.43 10.05
C GLN A 233 -9.36 -8.91 9.99
N SER A 234 -9.57 -8.17 11.08
CA SER A 234 -9.23 -6.76 11.16
C SER A 234 -7.71 -6.59 11.35
N ILE A 235 -7.01 -6.24 10.26
CA ILE A 235 -5.53 -6.17 10.19
C ILE A 235 -5.00 -4.85 9.61
N TYR A 236 -5.85 -3.82 9.51
CA TYR A 236 -5.50 -2.51 8.97
C TYR A 236 -5.61 -1.38 10.00
N GLY A 237 -5.42 -1.69 11.29
CA GLY A 237 -5.39 -0.68 12.36
C GLY A 237 -4.34 0.41 12.10
N TRP A 238 -3.21 0.06 11.52
CA TRP A 238 -2.16 0.99 11.11
C TRP A 238 -2.57 1.97 9.97
N ARG A 239 -3.65 1.66 9.21
CA ARG A 239 -4.31 2.55 8.25
C ARG A 239 -5.52 3.28 8.84
N GLY A 240 -5.70 3.25 10.15
CA GLY A 240 -6.81 3.90 10.84
C GLY A 240 -8.11 3.09 10.85
N ALA A 241 -8.08 1.79 10.50
CA ALA A 241 -9.25 0.92 10.70
C ALA A 241 -9.63 0.86 12.18
N ASP A 242 -10.92 0.95 12.46
CA ASP A 242 -11.43 0.93 13.82
C ASP A 242 -12.43 -0.20 14.00
N LEU A 243 -11.99 -1.27 14.64
CA LEU A 243 -12.82 -2.44 14.92
C LEU A 243 -14.10 -2.08 15.71
N ARG A 244 -14.08 -0.97 16.47
CA ARG A 244 -15.26 -0.50 17.23
C ARG A 244 -16.44 -0.19 16.31
N ASN A 245 -16.20 0.21 15.04
CA ASN A 245 -17.27 0.40 14.06
C ASN A 245 -18.14 -0.86 13.90
N MET A 246 -17.52 -2.03 14.02
CA MET A 246 -18.21 -3.32 13.93
C MET A 246 -18.75 -3.80 15.27
N LEU A 247 -17.98 -3.64 16.36
CA LEU A 247 -18.37 -4.03 17.71
C LEU A 247 -19.57 -3.22 18.22
N ASP A 248 -19.61 -1.93 17.89
CA ASP A 248 -20.65 -1.00 18.33
C ASP A 248 -21.84 -0.88 17.34
N PHE A 249 -21.84 -1.69 16.26
CA PHE A 249 -22.83 -1.56 15.18
C PHE A 249 -24.28 -1.70 15.67
N GLU A 250 -24.57 -2.67 16.53
CA GLU A 250 -25.91 -2.88 17.09
C GLU A 250 -26.34 -1.73 18.00
N ARG A 251 -25.39 -1.08 18.69
CA ARG A 251 -25.67 0.12 19.50
C ARG A 251 -26.02 1.31 18.62
N ASP A 252 -25.31 1.50 17.51
CA ASP A 252 -25.51 2.62 16.60
C ASP A 252 -26.73 2.40 15.67
N PHE A 253 -27.11 1.14 15.46
CA PHE A 253 -28.29 0.71 14.71
C PHE A 253 -29.12 -0.31 15.54
N PRO A 254 -29.98 0.17 16.49
CA PRO A 254 -30.67 -0.72 17.44
C PRO A 254 -31.57 -1.79 16.83
N ASP A 255 -32.09 -1.57 15.59
CA ASP A 255 -32.95 -2.53 14.90
C ASP A 255 -32.16 -3.51 14.00
N THR A 256 -30.90 -3.69 14.27
CA THR A 256 -30.02 -4.54 13.45
C THR A 256 -30.40 -6.00 13.56
N THR A 257 -30.51 -6.67 12.42
CA THR A 257 -30.57 -8.13 12.36
C THR A 257 -29.17 -8.69 12.16
N VAL A 258 -28.73 -9.57 13.08
CA VAL A 258 -27.40 -10.19 13.03
C VAL A 258 -27.50 -11.59 12.46
N TYR A 259 -26.69 -11.88 11.45
CA TYR A 259 -26.52 -13.20 10.87
C TYR A 259 -25.09 -13.71 11.09
N ARG A 260 -24.90 -14.99 11.38
CA ARG A 260 -23.59 -15.63 11.52
C ARG A 260 -23.38 -16.64 10.42
N LEU A 261 -22.23 -16.53 9.72
CA LEU A 261 -21.77 -17.50 8.73
C LEU A 261 -20.49 -18.16 9.28
N GLU A 262 -20.64 -19.34 9.87
CA GLU A 262 -19.57 -20.04 10.57
C GLU A 262 -19.05 -21.25 9.77
N GLU A 263 -19.79 -21.74 8.77
CA GLU A 263 -19.34 -22.80 7.90
C GLU A 263 -18.31 -22.29 6.90
N ASN A 264 -17.11 -22.88 6.96
CA ASN A 264 -16.01 -22.60 6.04
C ASN A 264 -16.00 -23.65 4.91
N TYR A 265 -16.05 -23.17 3.67
CA TYR A 265 -16.01 -24.01 2.47
C TYR A 265 -14.63 -24.11 1.82
N ARG A 266 -13.66 -23.40 2.38
CA ARG A 266 -12.30 -23.28 1.82
C ARG A 266 -11.36 -24.35 2.37
N SER A 267 -11.20 -24.39 3.68
CA SER A 267 -10.11 -25.08 4.37
C SER A 267 -10.53 -26.42 4.98
N THR A 268 -9.57 -27.31 5.20
CA THR A 268 -9.77 -28.54 5.97
C THR A 268 -9.93 -28.25 7.45
N GLN A 269 -10.44 -29.22 8.22
CA GLN A 269 -10.66 -29.06 9.67
C GLN A 269 -9.36 -28.76 10.42
N MET A 270 -8.26 -29.44 10.06
CA MET A 270 -6.94 -29.21 10.70
C MET A 270 -6.47 -27.75 10.58
N VAL A 271 -6.65 -27.13 9.41
CA VAL A 271 -6.34 -25.72 9.17
C VAL A 271 -7.20 -24.80 10.03
N LEU A 272 -8.50 -25.12 10.15
CA LEU A 272 -9.43 -24.31 10.97
C LEU A 272 -9.16 -24.45 12.45
N ASP A 273 -8.82 -25.66 12.94
CA ASP A 273 -8.48 -25.87 14.34
C ASP A 273 -7.22 -25.09 14.73
N ALA A 274 -6.21 -25.04 13.84
CA ALA A 274 -5.03 -24.20 14.04
C ALA A 274 -5.39 -22.70 14.10
N ALA A 275 -6.23 -22.22 13.17
CA ALA A 275 -6.66 -20.84 13.13
C ALA A 275 -7.52 -20.46 14.35
N ASN A 276 -8.48 -21.31 14.73
CA ASN A 276 -9.30 -21.14 15.92
C ASN A 276 -8.46 -21.14 17.21
N GLY A 277 -7.46 -22.02 17.32
CA GLY A 277 -6.55 -22.05 18.46
C GLY A 277 -5.78 -20.74 18.61
N VAL A 278 -5.22 -20.23 17.52
CA VAL A 278 -4.48 -18.97 17.54
C VAL A 278 -5.38 -17.80 17.92
N ILE A 279 -6.56 -17.67 17.33
CA ILE A 279 -7.41 -16.48 17.53
C ILE A 279 -8.17 -16.50 18.87
N ALA A 280 -8.31 -17.66 19.50
CA ALA A 280 -9.05 -17.81 20.77
C ALA A 280 -8.46 -16.99 21.92
N GLU A 281 -7.17 -16.66 21.88
CA GLU A 281 -6.51 -15.83 22.88
C GLU A 281 -6.83 -14.32 22.79
N ASN A 282 -7.50 -13.86 21.72
CA ASN A 282 -7.97 -12.47 21.62
C ASN A 282 -9.21 -12.28 22.48
N THR A 283 -9.30 -11.14 23.17
CA THR A 283 -10.41 -10.81 24.08
C THR A 283 -11.50 -9.99 23.40
N ASN A 284 -11.12 -9.12 22.46
CA ASN A 284 -12.06 -8.23 21.74
C ASN A 284 -12.60 -8.92 20.48
N ARG A 285 -13.62 -9.79 20.67
CA ARG A 285 -14.25 -10.59 19.60
C ARG A 285 -15.76 -10.66 19.74
N LEU A 286 -16.45 -10.76 18.60
CA LEU A 286 -17.91 -10.98 18.53
C LEU A 286 -18.32 -12.46 18.72
N GLY A 287 -17.35 -13.33 18.92
CA GLY A 287 -17.53 -14.75 19.31
C GLY A 287 -18.17 -15.58 18.18
N LYS A 288 -17.32 -16.17 17.34
CA LYS A 288 -17.68 -17.19 16.35
C LYS A 288 -16.62 -18.29 16.35
N THR A 289 -17.02 -19.48 15.92
CA THR A 289 -16.12 -20.63 15.75
C THR A 289 -16.33 -21.24 14.38
N LEU A 290 -15.28 -21.24 13.57
CA LEU A 290 -15.35 -21.80 12.24
C LEU A 290 -15.37 -23.33 12.32
N PHE A 291 -16.23 -23.93 11.52
CA PHE A 291 -16.28 -25.35 11.25
C PHE A 291 -16.38 -25.61 9.73
N THR A 292 -16.07 -26.83 9.32
CA THR A 292 -16.16 -27.20 7.91
C THR A 292 -16.74 -28.59 7.74
N SER A 293 -17.42 -28.81 6.62
CA SER A 293 -17.82 -30.14 6.17
C SER A 293 -16.68 -30.90 5.47
N ARG A 294 -15.54 -30.25 5.17
CA ARG A 294 -14.33 -30.86 4.61
C ARG A 294 -13.56 -31.59 5.72
N SER A 295 -13.99 -32.81 6.03
CA SER A 295 -13.37 -33.65 7.06
C SER A 295 -11.93 -34.04 6.70
N GLY A 296 -11.09 -34.27 7.74
CA GLY A 296 -9.69 -34.66 7.59
C GLY A 296 -8.75 -33.43 7.39
N GLY A 297 -7.68 -33.66 6.69
CA GLY A 297 -6.59 -32.69 6.47
C GLY A 297 -5.26 -33.24 6.99
N GLU A 298 -4.19 -32.64 6.57
CA GLU A 298 -2.84 -32.96 7.03
C GLU A 298 -2.53 -32.20 8.31
N PRO A 299 -1.71 -32.77 9.23
CA PRO A 299 -1.24 -32.06 10.39
C PRO A 299 -0.51 -30.76 10.03
N ILE A 300 -0.56 -29.80 10.95
CA ILE A 300 0.16 -28.53 10.78
C ILE A 300 1.65 -28.77 10.98
N ASN A 301 2.44 -28.53 9.94
CA ASN A 301 3.87 -28.75 9.99
C ASN A 301 4.57 -27.54 10.62
N VAL A 302 5.16 -27.72 11.83
CA VAL A 302 5.97 -26.71 12.49
C VAL A 302 7.44 -27.01 12.26
N VAL A 303 8.13 -26.13 11.58
CA VAL A 303 9.50 -26.36 11.06
C VAL A 303 10.50 -25.46 11.75
N ALA A 304 11.46 -26.06 12.45
CA ALA A 304 12.61 -25.36 13.01
C ALA A 304 13.80 -25.43 12.03
N THR A 305 14.38 -24.28 11.69
CA THR A 305 15.52 -24.14 10.77
C THR A 305 16.69 -23.46 11.45
N ALA A 306 17.89 -23.58 10.89
CA ALA A 306 19.10 -22.97 11.46
C ALA A 306 19.09 -21.44 11.29
N ASP A 307 18.84 -20.98 10.08
CA ASP A 307 18.79 -19.58 9.72
C ASP A 307 17.78 -19.32 8.57
N GLU A 308 17.71 -18.07 8.09
CA GLU A 308 16.80 -17.65 7.01
C GLU A 308 17.07 -18.34 5.68
N ARG A 309 18.30 -18.77 5.41
CA ARG A 309 18.64 -19.46 4.17
C ARG A 309 18.21 -20.92 4.22
N ASP A 310 18.48 -21.56 5.36
CA ASP A 310 18.03 -22.93 5.63
C ASP A 310 16.49 -23.03 5.62
N GLU A 311 15.80 -21.99 6.14
CA GLU A 311 14.35 -21.86 6.04
C GLU A 311 13.85 -21.86 4.60
N ALA A 312 14.45 -21.02 3.77
CA ALA A 312 14.07 -20.89 2.37
C ALA A 312 14.40 -22.15 1.55
N GLU A 313 15.54 -22.78 1.80
CA GLU A 313 15.95 -24.03 1.15
C GLU A 313 15.07 -25.22 1.56
N TRP A 314 14.65 -25.25 2.82
CA TRP A 314 13.71 -26.27 3.31
C TRP A 314 12.36 -26.17 2.61
N ILE A 315 11.78 -24.95 2.56
CA ILE A 315 10.50 -24.69 1.87
C ILE A 315 10.62 -25.03 0.36
N ALA A 316 11.71 -24.62 -0.30
CA ALA A 316 11.93 -24.93 -1.71
C ALA A 316 11.94 -26.44 -1.99
N ARG A 317 12.59 -27.21 -1.10
CA ARG A 317 12.65 -28.69 -1.21
C ARG A 317 11.27 -29.30 -0.99
N GLU A 318 10.54 -28.86 0.05
CA GLU A 318 9.20 -29.35 0.37
C GLU A 318 8.22 -29.08 -0.77
N PHE A 319 8.24 -27.88 -1.35
CA PHE A 319 7.37 -27.54 -2.47
C PHE A 319 7.66 -28.41 -3.72
N ARG A 320 8.92 -28.65 -4.03
CA ARG A 320 9.27 -29.60 -5.10
C ARG A 320 8.81 -31.02 -4.81
N GLU A 321 8.89 -31.46 -3.56
CA GLU A 321 8.41 -32.78 -3.13
C GLU A 321 6.89 -32.86 -3.32
N ARG A 322 6.13 -31.82 -2.93
CA ARG A 322 4.67 -31.80 -3.14
C ARG A 322 4.27 -31.80 -4.61
N CYS A 323 5.04 -31.14 -5.48
CA CYS A 323 4.84 -31.25 -6.91
C CYS A 323 5.07 -32.68 -7.42
N ALA A 324 6.11 -33.36 -6.93
CA ALA A 324 6.50 -34.68 -7.40
C ALA A 324 5.58 -35.81 -6.86
N THR A 325 5.14 -35.69 -5.60
CA THR A 325 4.38 -36.77 -4.92
C THR A 325 2.86 -36.57 -4.97
N ASP A 326 2.40 -35.34 -4.81
CA ASP A 326 0.98 -35.02 -4.62
C ASP A 326 0.38 -34.29 -5.84
N HIS A 327 1.16 -34.08 -6.87
CA HIS A 327 0.78 -33.47 -8.15
C HIS A 327 0.27 -32.01 -8.05
N TYR A 328 0.64 -31.28 -6.99
CA TYR A 328 0.38 -29.85 -6.92
C TYR A 328 1.23 -29.08 -7.94
N LEU A 329 0.69 -27.98 -8.44
CA LEU A 329 1.43 -27.03 -9.27
C LEU A 329 2.15 -26.01 -8.39
N PHE A 330 3.21 -25.39 -8.88
CA PHE A 330 3.85 -24.30 -8.17
C PHE A 330 2.92 -23.08 -7.98
N SER A 331 1.95 -22.88 -8.87
CA SER A 331 0.89 -21.87 -8.74
C SER A 331 -0.09 -22.16 -7.58
N ASP A 332 -0.14 -23.41 -7.09
CA ASP A 332 -0.97 -23.80 -5.93
C ASP A 332 -0.33 -23.48 -4.59
N MET A 333 0.86 -22.84 -4.59
CA MET A 333 1.70 -22.64 -3.42
C MET A 333 2.00 -21.16 -3.19
N ALA A 334 1.96 -20.77 -1.92
CA ALA A 334 2.36 -19.42 -1.49
C ALA A 334 3.29 -19.45 -0.28
N VAL A 335 4.23 -18.50 -0.25
CA VAL A 335 5.05 -18.18 0.92
C VAL A 335 4.60 -16.82 1.46
N LEU A 336 4.14 -16.82 2.69
CA LEU A 336 3.66 -15.63 3.38
C LEU A 336 4.65 -15.22 4.46
N TYR A 337 5.01 -13.95 4.45
CA TYR A 337 5.95 -13.37 5.43
C TYR A 337 5.41 -12.06 5.98
N ARG A 338 6.01 -11.60 7.11
CA ARG A 338 5.55 -10.38 7.78
C ARG A 338 6.05 -9.10 7.12
N THR A 339 7.26 -9.12 6.56
CA THR A 339 7.90 -7.96 5.93
C THR A 339 8.52 -8.34 4.58
N ASN A 340 8.49 -7.41 3.62
CA ASN A 340 9.04 -7.61 2.27
C ASN A 340 10.54 -7.96 2.25
N SER A 341 11.30 -7.51 3.26
CA SER A 341 12.73 -7.84 3.35
C SER A 341 13.03 -9.35 3.49
N GLN A 342 12.02 -10.15 3.85
CA GLN A 342 12.16 -11.60 3.96
C GLN A 342 12.13 -12.30 2.60
N SER A 343 11.58 -11.68 1.54
CA SER A 343 11.43 -12.29 0.21
C SER A 343 12.77 -12.76 -0.39
N ARG A 344 13.82 -11.98 -0.17
CA ARG A 344 15.13 -12.18 -0.82
C ARG A 344 15.71 -13.58 -0.60
N ALA A 345 15.61 -14.12 0.62
CA ALA A 345 16.12 -15.47 0.91
C ALA A 345 15.38 -16.53 0.10
N PHE A 346 14.04 -16.37 -0.04
CA PHE A 346 13.20 -17.28 -0.85
C PHE A 346 13.47 -17.12 -2.34
N GLU A 347 13.61 -15.90 -2.85
CA GLU A 347 13.95 -15.62 -4.25
C GLU A 347 15.28 -16.30 -4.63
N GLU A 348 16.33 -16.18 -3.78
CA GLU A 348 17.60 -16.82 -3.98
C GLU A 348 17.51 -18.35 -3.97
N ALA A 349 16.75 -18.92 -3.00
CA ALA A 349 16.57 -20.36 -2.88
C ALA A 349 15.78 -20.95 -4.05
N PHE A 350 14.69 -20.28 -4.47
CA PHE A 350 13.84 -20.73 -5.57
C PHE A 350 14.54 -20.63 -6.91
N ARG A 351 15.31 -19.57 -7.13
CA ARG A 351 16.17 -19.43 -8.33
C ARG A 351 17.20 -20.55 -8.41
N ARG A 352 17.90 -20.87 -7.30
CA ARG A 352 18.87 -21.99 -7.27
C ARG A 352 18.19 -23.34 -7.51
N SER A 353 16.96 -23.50 -7.06
CA SER A 353 16.18 -24.73 -7.22
C SER A 353 15.39 -24.79 -8.52
N ALA A 354 15.53 -23.80 -9.42
CA ALA A 354 14.75 -23.66 -10.66
C ALA A 354 13.23 -23.74 -10.41
N ILE A 355 12.74 -23.15 -9.31
CA ILE A 355 11.32 -23.04 -9.00
C ILE A 355 10.81 -21.72 -9.56
N PRO A 356 9.82 -21.74 -10.48
CA PRO A 356 9.18 -20.51 -10.94
C PRO A 356 8.48 -19.83 -9.77
N HIS A 357 8.70 -18.53 -9.61
CA HIS A 357 8.15 -17.77 -8.51
C HIS A 357 7.94 -16.30 -8.89
N ARG A 358 7.05 -15.65 -8.16
CA ARG A 358 6.74 -14.23 -8.32
C ARG A 358 6.62 -13.55 -6.96
N VAL A 359 7.27 -12.40 -6.80
CA VAL A 359 7.08 -11.52 -5.64
C VAL A 359 5.93 -10.56 -5.92
N VAL A 360 4.88 -10.66 -5.10
CA VAL A 360 3.69 -9.81 -5.18
C VAL A 360 3.82 -8.67 -4.18
N GLY A 361 3.47 -7.43 -4.60
CA GLY A 361 3.56 -6.26 -3.74
C GLY A 361 4.97 -5.64 -3.67
N SER A 362 5.85 -5.93 -4.66
CA SER A 362 7.13 -5.24 -4.82
C SER A 362 6.90 -3.78 -5.30
N VAL A 363 7.48 -3.24 -6.27
CA VAL A 363 7.24 -1.87 -6.72
C VAL A 363 5.98 -1.81 -7.59
N SER A 364 4.97 -0.99 -7.23
CA SER A 364 3.77 -0.79 -8.07
C SER A 364 4.17 -0.34 -9.48
N PHE A 365 3.44 -0.82 -10.49
CA PHE A 365 3.62 -0.40 -11.89
C PHE A 365 3.59 1.13 -12.02
N PHE A 366 2.60 1.79 -11.43
CA PHE A 366 2.47 3.25 -11.46
C PHE A 366 3.54 3.99 -10.62
N SER A 367 4.32 3.31 -9.79
CA SER A 367 5.45 3.91 -9.05
C SER A 367 6.79 3.80 -9.78
N ARG A 368 6.86 3.07 -10.90
CA ARG A 368 8.05 3.02 -11.78
C ARG A 368 8.35 4.41 -12.32
N ARG A 369 9.62 4.75 -12.39
CA ARG A 369 10.08 6.12 -12.69
C ARG A 369 9.53 6.62 -14.03
N GLU A 370 9.68 5.85 -15.10
CA GLU A 370 9.24 6.18 -16.45
C GLU A 370 7.73 6.34 -16.54
N VAL A 371 6.98 5.50 -15.84
CA VAL A 371 5.51 5.59 -15.74
C VAL A 371 5.10 6.87 -15.02
N ARG A 372 5.69 7.15 -13.85
CA ARG A 372 5.41 8.38 -13.10
C ARG A 372 5.78 9.65 -13.87
N ASP A 373 6.86 9.60 -14.66
CA ASP A 373 7.28 10.73 -15.48
C ASP A 373 6.22 11.06 -16.54
N LEU A 374 5.68 10.06 -17.22
CA LEU A 374 4.62 10.23 -18.22
C LEU A 374 3.26 10.56 -17.59
N VAL A 375 2.90 9.93 -16.48
CA VAL A 375 1.68 10.27 -15.72
C VAL A 375 1.70 11.72 -15.24
N ALA A 376 2.87 12.27 -14.87
CA ALA A 376 2.98 13.68 -14.51
C ALA A 376 2.61 14.62 -15.67
N TYR A 377 2.96 14.28 -16.92
CA TYR A 377 2.48 15.02 -18.09
C TYR A 377 0.98 14.92 -18.24
N LEU A 378 0.41 13.72 -18.14
CA LEU A 378 -1.04 13.52 -18.23
C LEU A 378 -1.79 14.30 -17.16
N ARG A 379 -1.29 14.30 -15.91
CA ARG A 379 -1.86 15.08 -14.80
C ARG A 379 -1.81 16.59 -15.08
N LEU A 380 -0.67 17.09 -15.56
CA LEU A 380 -0.52 18.52 -15.89
C LEU A 380 -1.40 18.95 -17.07
N ILE A 381 -1.63 18.05 -18.03
CA ILE A 381 -2.57 18.26 -19.15
C ILE A 381 -4.02 18.34 -18.63
N ALA A 382 -4.39 17.49 -17.66
CA ALA A 382 -5.71 17.46 -17.06
C ALA A 382 -5.94 18.63 -16.07
N ASN A 383 -4.93 18.97 -15.28
CA ASN A 383 -4.98 19.99 -14.24
C ASN A 383 -3.75 20.92 -14.34
N ALA A 384 -3.93 22.10 -14.91
CA ALA A 384 -2.88 23.11 -15.09
C ALA A 384 -2.33 23.68 -13.76
N ASP A 385 -3.05 23.50 -12.67
CA ASP A 385 -2.67 23.97 -11.33
C ASP A 385 -1.85 22.94 -10.53
N ASP A 386 -1.62 21.74 -11.09
CA ASP A 386 -0.84 20.69 -10.43
C ASP A 386 0.66 20.99 -10.43
N ASP A 387 1.11 21.71 -9.42
CA ASP A 387 2.51 22.11 -9.27
C ASP A 387 3.46 20.92 -9.06
N GLU A 388 3.02 19.80 -8.43
CA GLU A 388 3.87 18.60 -8.26
C GLU A 388 4.10 17.92 -9.61
N ALA A 389 3.05 17.80 -10.42
CA ALA A 389 3.15 17.29 -11.78
C ALA A 389 4.04 18.19 -12.64
N PHE A 390 3.90 19.53 -12.52
CA PHE A 390 4.78 20.48 -13.22
C PHE A 390 6.25 20.26 -12.85
N LEU A 391 6.58 20.23 -11.55
CA LEU A 391 7.94 20.08 -11.07
C LEU A 391 8.61 18.78 -11.53
N ARG A 392 7.83 17.74 -11.73
CA ARG A 392 8.31 16.49 -12.28
C ARG A 392 8.46 16.54 -13.79
N ALA A 393 7.42 16.92 -14.51
CA ALA A 393 7.37 16.92 -15.98
C ALA A 393 8.41 17.84 -16.61
N ILE A 394 8.66 19.02 -16.02
CA ILE A 394 9.63 19.98 -16.57
C ILE A 394 11.08 19.47 -16.57
N GLN A 395 11.39 18.49 -15.72
CA GLN A 395 12.73 17.89 -15.61
C GLN A 395 12.94 16.71 -16.58
N VAL A 396 11.90 16.25 -17.24
CA VAL A 396 11.93 15.06 -18.11
C VAL A 396 11.28 15.38 -19.46
N PRO A 397 12.02 15.30 -20.57
CA PRO A 397 13.47 15.26 -20.72
C PRO A 397 14.17 16.51 -20.14
N ARG A 398 15.49 16.42 -19.90
CA ARG A 398 16.26 17.57 -19.40
C ARG A 398 16.24 18.75 -20.37
N ARG A 399 15.77 19.91 -19.90
CA ARG A 399 15.62 21.15 -20.71
C ARG A 399 16.64 22.24 -20.37
N GLY A 400 17.70 21.90 -19.60
CA GLY A 400 18.67 22.90 -19.16
C GLY A 400 18.14 23.87 -18.07
N LEU A 401 16.97 23.58 -17.51
CA LEU A 401 16.35 24.37 -16.44
C LEU A 401 16.87 23.85 -15.09
N GLY A 402 17.78 24.63 -14.49
CA GLY A 402 18.42 24.25 -13.22
C GLY A 402 17.52 24.50 -11.99
N ILE A 403 17.91 23.92 -10.85
CA ILE A 403 17.18 24.06 -9.58
C ILE A 403 17.01 25.54 -9.16
N ALA A 404 18.03 26.38 -9.39
CA ALA A 404 17.93 27.82 -9.08
C ALA A 404 16.83 28.50 -9.91
N SER A 405 16.75 28.22 -11.21
CA SER A 405 15.73 28.80 -12.09
C SER A 405 14.30 28.34 -11.70
N ILE A 406 14.17 27.10 -11.25
CA ILE A 406 12.89 26.57 -10.76
C ILE A 406 12.50 27.29 -9.45
N ARG A 407 13.44 27.56 -8.56
CA ARG A 407 13.19 28.35 -7.34
C ARG A 407 12.73 29.77 -7.66
N ASP A 408 13.34 30.42 -8.64
CA ASP A 408 12.95 31.77 -9.07
C ASP A 408 11.52 31.75 -9.65
N LEU A 409 11.16 30.71 -10.45
CA LEU A 409 9.81 30.52 -10.94
C LEU A 409 8.81 30.30 -9.78
N GLN A 410 9.16 29.47 -8.81
CA GLN A 410 8.32 29.22 -7.62
C GLN A 410 8.10 30.48 -6.78
N ALA A 411 9.15 31.32 -6.63
CA ALA A 411 9.04 32.58 -5.92
C ALA A 411 8.11 33.56 -6.65
N ALA A 412 8.21 33.65 -7.98
CA ALA A 412 7.33 34.48 -8.80
C ALA A 412 5.88 33.96 -8.78
N ALA A 413 5.66 32.65 -8.88
CA ALA A 413 4.34 32.02 -8.80
C ALA A 413 3.65 32.35 -7.46
N LEU A 414 4.37 32.24 -6.35
CA LEU A 414 3.87 32.59 -5.02
C LEU A 414 3.50 34.07 -4.93
N GLN A 415 4.37 34.97 -5.42
CA GLN A 415 4.14 36.41 -5.41
C GLN A 415 2.92 36.80 -6.27
N TRP A 416 2.70 36.12 -7.38
CA TRP A 416 1.63 36.45 -8.32
C TRP A 416 0.35 35.66 -8.05
N HIS A 417 0.35 34.76 -7.07
CA HIS A 417 -0.78 33.84 -6.75
C HIS A 417 -1.24 33.06 -7.99
N ARG A 418 -0.27 32.45 -8.71
CA ARG A 418 -0.50 31.65 -9.92
C ARG A 418 0.14 30.27 -9.78
N SER A 419 -0.36 29.32 -10.58
CA SER A 419 0.28 28.02 -10.75
C SER A 419 1.66 28.16 -11.41
N LEU A 420 2.51 27.12 -11.24
CA LEU A 420 3.82 27.10 -11.86
C LEU A 420 3.73 27.11 -13.42
N LEU A 421 2.73 26.42 -13.97
CA LEU A 421 2.51 26.37 -15.41
C LEU A 421 2.10 27.75 -15.99
N ASP A 422 1.15 28.41 -15.34
CA ASP A 422 0.75 29.78 -15.72
C ASP A 422 1.91 30.76 -15.64
N THR A 423 2.69 30.65 -14.55
CA THR A 423 3.88 31.51 -14.33
C THR A 423 4.96 31.23 -15.38
N ALA A 424 5.15 29.98 -15.78
CA ALA A 424 6.07 29.58 -16.85
C ALA A 424 5.65 30.17 -18.21
N GLY A 425 4.35 30.25 -18.48
CA GLY A 425 3.80 30.89 -19.69
C GLY A 425 4.13 32.36 -19.83
N ILE A 426 4.34 33.04 -18.71
CA ILE A 426 4.70 34.48 -18.65
C ILE A 426 6.10 34.72 -18.06
N ALA A 427 7.00 33.73 -18.21
CA ALA A 427 8.34 33.78 -17.63
C ALA A 427 9.19 35.00 -18.07
N ASP A 428 8.85 35.64 -19.17
CA ASP A 428 9.48 36.89 -19.63
C ASP A 428 9.37 38.01 -18.59
N ARG A 429 8.34 38.00 -17.74
CA ARG A 429 8.12 38.99 -16.69
C ARG A 429 8.96 38.74 -15.43
N ILE A 430 9.59 37.58 -15.30
CA ILE A 430 10.42 37.26 -14.14
C ILE A 430 11.76 37.96 -14.28
N THR A 431 12.06 38.87 -13.34
CA THR A 431 13.34 39.53 -13.28
C THR A 431 14.43 38.58 -12.78
N GLY A 432 15.65 38.68 -13.35
CA GLY A 432 16.78 37.83 -12.94
C GLY A 432 16.97 36.53 -13.70
N LEU A 433 15.94 36.02 -14.40
CA LEU A 433 16.09 34.85 -15.26
C LEU A 433 16.82 35.20 -16.58
N ARG A 434 17.72 34.32 -17.02
CA ARG A 434 18.43 34.44 -18.30
C ARG A 434 17.47 34.21 -19.49
N PRO A 435 17.67 34.86 -20.64
CA PRO A 435 16.82 34.69 -21.81
C PRO A 435 16.57 33.22 -22.24
N PRO A 436 17.59 32.32 -22.30
CA PRO A 436 17.34 30.93 -22.64
C PRO A 436 16.44 30.20 -21.63
N THR A 437 16.56 30.52 -20.34
CA THR A 437 15.74 29.97 -19.27
C THR A 437 14.27 30.42 -19.41
N LYS A 438 14.04 31.70 -19.69
CA LYS A 438 12.70 32.26 -19.98
C LYS A 438 12.06 31.55 -21.16
N SER A 439 12.80 31.44 -22.26
CA SER A 439 12.33 30.73 -23.47
C SER A 439 12.03 29.25 -23.16
N GLY A 440 12.84 28.59 -22.34
CA GLY A 440 12.61 27.20 -21.95
C GLY A 440 11.30 27.01 -21.16
N PHE A 441 11.00 27.90 -20.21
CA PHE A 441 9.74 27.87 -19.46
C PHE A 441 8.53 28.16 -20.36
N THR A 442 8.59 29.18 -21.19
CA THR A 442 7.50 29.52 -22.13
C THR A 442 7.26 28.42 -23.15
N ALA A 443 8.34 27.80 -23.68
CA ALA A 443 8.23 26.67 -24.60
C ALA A 443 7.55 25.47 -23.93
N PHE A 444 7.89 25.19 -22.67
CA PHE A 444 7.25 24.10 -21.91
C PHE A 444 5.76 24.38 -21.68
N ALA A 445 5.40 25.57 -21.25
CA ALA A 445 4.00 25.97 -21.08
C ALA A 445 3.20 25.83 -22.38
N LYS A 446 3.80 26.25 -23.51
CA LYS A 446 3.18 26.10 -24.85
C LYS A 446 3.02 24.63 -25.25
N LEU A 447 4.00 23.78 -24.93
CA LEU A 447 3.91 22.33 -25.19
C LEU A 447 2.68 21.73 -24.47
N ILE A 448 2.54 22.01 -23.17
CA ILE A 448 1.39 21.53 -22.39
C ILE A 448 0.07 22.06 -22.96
N SER A 449 -0.01 23.34 -23.28
CA SER A 449 -1.20 23.95 -23.88
C SER A 449 -1.60 23.28 -25.20
N ASN A 450 -0.62 22.95 -26.06
CA ASN A 450 -0.90 22.25 -27.32
C ASN A 450 -1.42 20.83 -27.09
N LEU A 451 -0.85 20.11 -26.11
CA LEU A 451 -1.27 18.75 -25.77
C LEU A 451 -2.65 18.70 -25.10
N SER A 452 -3.08 19.80 -24.48
CA SER A 452 -4.40 19.89 -23.81
C SER A 452 -5.55 20.22 -24.79
N ALA A 453 -5.28 20.54 -26.06
CA ALA A 453 -6.27 21.08 -26.99
C ALA A 453 -7.47 20.15 -27.25
N ASP A 454 -7.26 18.82 -27.23
CA ASP A 454 -8.29 17.82 -27.54
C ASP A 454 -8.67 16.92 -26.33
N ILE A 455 -8.40 17.37 -25.12
CA ILE A 455 -8.55 16.57 -23.88
C ILE A 455 -9.97 16.02 -23.69
N GLU A 456 -10.99 16.74 -24.17
CA GLU A 456 -12.40 16.36 -23.99
C GLU A 456 -12.82 15.16 -24.85
N ARG A 457 -12.08 14.87 -25.93
CA ARG A 457 -12.48 13.87 -26.93
C ARG A 457 -11.46 12.75 -27.12
N ALA A 458 -10.17 13.04 -26.92
CA ALA A 458 -9.12 12.08 -27.16
C ALA A 458 -9.10 11.00 -26.06
N SER A 459 -8.82 9.76 -26.46
CA SER A 459 -8.61 8.68 -25.48
C SER A 459 -7.32 8.92 -24.68
N PRO A 460 -7.23 8.41 -23.44
CA PRO A 460 -6.00 8.49 -22.63
C PRO A 460 -4.77 7.93 -23.37
N ALA A 461 -4.94 6.82 -24.09
CA ALA A 461 -3.87 6.22 -24.91
C ALA A 461 -3.40 7.18 -26.01
N THR A 462 -4.32 7.82 -26.75
CA THR A 462 -3.99 8.80 -27.79
C THR A 462 -3.25 10.01 -27.24
N ILE A 463 -3.64 10.51 -26.06
CA ILE A 463 -2.94 11.64 -25.41
C ILE A 463 -1.54 11.20 -25.00
N LEU A 464 -1.40 10.02 -24.44
CA LEU A 464 -0.11 9.45 -24.02
C LEU A 464 0.84 9.27 -25.20
N GLU A 465 0.37 8.73 -26.32
CA GLU A 465 1.16 8.59 -27.56
C GLU A 465 1.65 9.96 -28.08
N ARG A 466 0.78 10.99 -28.08
CA ARG A 466 1.17 12.35 -28.45
C ARG A 466 2.22 12.94 -27.50
N VAL A 467 2.13 12.65 -26.21
CA VAL A 467 3.14 13.06 -25.21
C VAL A 467 4.48 12.40 -25.54
N ILE A 468 4.51 11.09 -25.78
CA ILE A 468 5.71 10.31 -26.10
C ILE A 468 6.37 10.85 -27.36
N GLU A 469 5.60 11.10 -28.42
CA GLU A 469 6.08 11.67 -29.69
C GLU A 469 6.64 13.10 -29.49
N ALA A 470 5.88 13.97 -28.83
CA ALA A 470 6.29 15.37 -28.59
C ALA A 470 7.55 15.51 -27.73
N LEU A 471 7.86 14.52 -26.93
CA LEU A 471 9.05 14.48 -26.05
C LEU A 471 10.24 13.78 -26.71
N ASP A 472 10.05 13.13 -27.86
CA ASP A 472 11.02 12.16 -28.40
C ASP A 472 11.49 11.18 -27.28
N TYR A 473 10.50 10.61 -26.57
CA TYR A 473 10.74 9.91 -25.31
C TYR A 473 11.56 8.62 -25.51
N GLU A 474 11.43 7.95 -26.66
CA GLU A 474 12.22 6.77 -27.00
C GLU A 474 13.72 7.10 -27.07
N SER A 475 14.08 8.20 -27.74
CA SER A 475 15.48 8.66 -27.77
C SER A 475 15.96 9.08 -26.38
N TYR A 476 15.09 9.71 -25.58
CA TYR A 476 15.43 10.13 -24.22
C TYR A 476 15.74 8.94 -23.28
N VAL A 477 14.99 7.87 -23.37
CA VAL A 477 15.17 6.67 -22.54
C VAL A 477 16.39 5.85 -22.96
N GLY A 478 16.85 6.04 -24.20
CA GLY A 478 17.97 5.27 -24.77
C GLY A 478 17.54 3.85 -25.11
N ALA A 479 16.53 3.71 -25.95
CA ALA A 479 15.90 2.44 -26.32
C ALA A 479 16.88 1.36 -26.86
N ASP A 480 18.08 1.76 -27.28
CA ASP A 480 19.14 0.85 -27.74
C ASP A 480 19.93 0.17 -26.58
N SER A 481 19.73 0.60 -25.33
CA SER A 481 20.34 0.00 -24.14
C SER A 481 19.42 -1.04 -23.50
N LEU A 482 19.98 -2.05 -22.81
CA LEU A 482 19.16 -3.05 -22.09
C LEU A 482 18.20 -2.39 -21.10
N GLU A 483 18.68 -1.41 -20.32
CA GLU A 483 17.84 -0.65 -19.37
C GLU A 483 16.77 0.19 -20.09
N GLY A 484 17.09 0.73 -21.27
CA GLY A 484 16.17 1.48 -22.11
C GLY A 484 15.05 0.60 -22.70
N VAL A 485 15.38 -0.63 -23.10
CA VAL A 485 14.40 -1.62 -23.58
C VAL A 485 13.37 -1.92 -22.49
N ASP A 486 13.82 -2.23 -21.27
CA ASP A 486 12.92 -2.53 -20.13
C ASP A 486 12.02 -1.33 -19.80
N ARG A 487 12.54 -0.10 -19.85
CA ARG A 487 11.77 1.11 -19.64
C ARG A 487 10.73 1.33 -20.74
N MET A 488 11.09 1.08 -22.00
CA MET A 488 10.13 1.21 -23.10
C MET A 488 9.06 0.13 -23.07
N GLU A 489 9.37 -1.06 -22.54
CA GLU A 489 8.35 -2.08 -22.30
C GLU A 489 7.33 -1.61 -21.26
N ASN A 490 7.76 -1.00 -20.18
CA ASN A 490 6.86 -0.37 -19.21
C ASN A 490 6.02 0.76 -19.82
N VAL A 491 6.57 1.54 -20.74
CA VAL A 491 5.82 2.58 -21.47
C VAL A 491 4.75 1.96 -22.38
N ARG A 492 5.07 0.88 -23.09
CA ARG A 492 4.10 0.16 -23.94
C ARG A 492 2.98 -0.46 -23.07
N GLU A 493 3.32 -1.02 -21.92
CA GLU A 493 2.35 -1.52 -20.95
C GLU A 493 1.41 -0.41 -20.46
N LEU A 494 1.94 0.81 -20.22
CA LEU A 494 1.11 1.96 -19.85
C LEU A 494 0.13 2.37 -20.97
N ILE A 495 0.58 2.36 -22.24
CA ILE A 495 -0.28 2.64 -23.39
C ILE A 495 -1.39 1.57 -23.50
N ALA A 496 -1.03 0.30 -23.38
CA ALA A 496 -1.98 -0.81 -23.42
C ALA A 496 -3.03 -0.69 -22.31
N SER A 497 -2.59 -0.43 -21.08
CA SER A 497 -3.49 -0.19 -19.93
C SER A 497 -4.43 1.00 -20.15
N ALA A 498 -3.93 2.07 -20.76
CA ALA A 498 -4.75 3.24 -21.10
C ALA A 498 -5.75 2.96 -22.22
N ALA A 499 -5.44 2.06 -23.16
CA ALA A 499 -6.32 1.64 -24.24
C ALA A 499 -7.43 0.70 -23.74
N GLU A 500 -7.08 -0.35 -22.98
CA GLU A 500 -8.03 -1.29 -22.36
C GLU A 500 -9.04 -0.56 -21.48
N TRP A 501 -8.53 0.37 -20.67
CA TRP A 501 -9.37 1.15 -19.78
C TRP A 501 -10.47 1.94 -20.53
N SER A 502 -10.19 2.42 -21.75
CA SER A 502 -11.16 3.17 -22.57
C SER A 502 -12.36 2.33 -23.02
N GLU A 503 -12.23 1.01 -23.09
CA GLU A 503 -13.27 0.08 -23.52
C GLU A 503 -14.22 -0.31 -22.38
N GLU A 504 -13.75 -0.28 -21.12
CA GLU A 504 -14.49 -0.75 -19.95
C GLU A 504 -15.32 0.33 -19.22
N THR A 505 -15.34 1.57 -19.70
CA THR A 505 -15.80 2.70 -18.91
C THR A 505 -17.31 2.86 -18.88
N ASP A 506 -17.89 2.93 -17.67
CA ASP A 506 -19.27 3.31 -17.41
C ASP A 506 -19.54 4.76 -17.89
N LEU A 507 -20.44 4.93 -18.84
CA LEU A 507 -20.81 6.24 -19.43
C LEU A 507 -21.37 7.25 -18.41
N ASP A 508 -21.80 6.77 -17.24
CA ASP A 508 -22.35 7.59 -16.13
C ASP A 508 -21.27 8.22 -15.23
N GLU A 509 -19.98 7.94 -15.43
CA GLU A 509 -18.93 8.55 -14.65
C GLU A 509 -18.63 10.00 -15.05
N PRO A 510 -18.52 10.92 -14.08
CA PRO A 510 -18.20 12.33 -14.36
C PRO A 510 -16.76 12.51 -14.83
N GLY A 511 -16.51 13.55 -15.62
CA GLY A 511 -15.19 13.92 -16.15
C GLY A 511 -14.90 13.36 -17.53
N ASN A 512 -13.86 13.88 -18.16
CA ASN A 512 -13.39 13.41 -19.47
C ASN A 512 -12.63 12.06 -19.35
N PRO A 513 -12.36 11.37 -20.46
CA PRO A 513 -11.68 10.07 -20.43
C PRO A 513 -10.32 10.10 -19.72
N LEU A 514 -9.52 11.16 -19.87
CA LEU A 514 -8.22 11.30 -19.22
C LEU A 514 -8.35 11.45 -17.71
N GLU A 515 -9.28 12.26 -17.21
CA GLU A 515 -9.52 12.45 -15.77
C GLU A 515 -9.95 11.16 -15.10
N ARG A 516 -10.81 10.39 -15.76
CA ARG A 516 -11.24 9.08 -15.25
C ARG A 516 -10.10 8.07 -15.21
N PHE A 517 -9.30 8.00 -16.26
CA PHE A 517 -8.10 7.15 -16.29
C PHE A 517 -7.11 7.52 -15.19
N LEU A 518 -6.81 8.81 -15.00
CA LEU A 518 -5.91 9.27 -13.95
C LEU A 518 -6.45 8.97 -12.54
N THR A 519 -7.76 9.06 -12.35
CA THR A 519 -8.40 8.66 -11.08
C THR A 519 -8.22 7.18 -10.83
N SER A 520 -8.46 6.32 -11.83
CA SER A 520 -8.25 4.88 -11.74
C SER A 520 -6.78 4.55 -11.47
N ALA A 521 -5.85 5.14 -12.21
CA ALA A 521 -4.41 4.94 -12.05
C ALA A 521 -3.90 5.36 -10.64
N ALA A 522 -4.40 6.49 -10.12
CA ALA A 522 -4.05 6.95 -8.77
C ALA A 522 -4.59 6.01 -7.67
N LEU A 523 -5.76 5.43 -7.88
CA LEU A 523 -6.42 4.54 -6.92
C LEU A 523 -5.97 3.08 -7.02
N THR A 524 -5.17 2.72 -8.04
CA THR A 524 -4.58 1.38 -8.17
C THR A 524 -3.41 1.25 -7.22
N THR A 525 -3.59 0.45 -6.18
CA THR A 525 -2.53 0.21 -5.19
C THR A 525 -1.53 -0.85 -5.65
N SER A 526 -0.33 -0.84 -5.07
CA SER A 526 0.73 -1.83 -5.38
C SER A 526 0.32 -3.28 -5.14
N ASP A 527 -0.68 -3.49 -4.29
CA ASP A 527 -1.14 -4.82 -3.90
C ASP A 527 -2.09 -5.46 -4.94
N GLU A 528 -2.61 -4.66 -5.88
CA GLU A 528 -3.65 -5.08 -6.83
C GLU A 528 -3.11 -5.57 -8.18
N SER A 529 -1.91 -5.13 -8.56
CA SER A 529 -1.30 -5.57 -9.81
C SER A 529 -0.81 -7.02 -9.68
N THR A 530 -1.58 -7.99 -10.22
CA THR A 530 -1.09 -9.31 -10.60
C THR A 530 -1.11 -10.49 -9.60
N ALA A 531 -1.85 -10.47 -8.52
CA ALA A 531 -2.11 -11.68 -7.75
C ALA A 531 -3.27 -12.48 -8.40
N GLY A 532 -2.99 -13.57 -9.10
CA GLY A 532 -4.06 -14.46 -9.57
C GLY A 532 -3.72 -15.40 -10.72
N ASP A 533 -2.99 -14.95 -11.73
CA ASP A 533 -2.71 -15.78 -12.93
C ASP A 533 -1.20 -16.05 -13.12
N ALA A 534 -0.41 -16.02 -12.05
CA ALA A 534 1.01 -16.22 -12.14
C ALA A 534 1.37 -17.71 -12.23
N GLU A 535 2.07 -18.09 -13.26
CA GLU A 535 2.80 -19.36 -13.31
C GLU A 535 3.89 -19.34 -12.22
N GLY A 536 3.73 -20.14 -11.15
CA GLY A 536 4.73 -20.31 -10.11
C GLY A 536 4.31 -19.92 -8.69
N VAL A 537 5.22 -20.14 -7.73
CA VAL A 537 4.99 -19.88 -6.31
C VAL A 537 4.84 -18.38 -6.06
N GLN A 538 3.84 -18.00 -5.28
CA GLN A 538 3.60 -16.60 -4.93
C GLN A 538 4.29 -16.24 -3.59
N LEU A 539 5.12 -15.21 -3.61
CA LEU A 539 5.84 -14.68 -2.44
C LEU A 539 5.22 -13.33 -2.07
N MET A 540 4.67 -13.18 -0.86
CA MET A 540 4.02 -11.93 -0.47
C MET A 540 3.94 -11.74 1.05
N THR A 541 3.62 -10.52 1.48
CA THR A 541 3.28 -10.29 2.88
C THR A 541 1.92 -10.87 3.23
N VAL A 542 1.70 -11.17 4.51
CA VAL A 542 0.38 -11.65 4.98
C VAL A 542 -0.72 -10.61 4.70
N HIS A 543 -0.41 -9.31 4.76
CA HIS A 543 -1.38 -8.27 4.43
C HIS A 543 -1.85 -8.35 2.98
N THR A 544 -0.92 -8.54 2.05
CA THR A 544 -1.21 -8.70 0.61
C THR A 544 -2.00 -9.98 0.32
N ALA A 545 -1.83 -11.01 1.14
CA ALA A 545 -2.53 -12.28 1.01
C ALA A 545 -4.01 -12.23 1.43
N LYS A 546 -4.47 -11.13 2.06
CA LYS A 546 -5.88 -10.99 2.46
C LYS A 546 -6.79 -11.05 1.22
N GLY A 547 -7.84 -11.88 1.29
CA GLY A 547 -8.76 -12.13 0.18
C GLY A 547 -8.31 -13.23 -0.80
N LEU A 548 -7.04 -13.65 -0.77
CA LEU A 548 -6.50 -14.73 -1.61
C LEU A 548 -6.55 -16.09 -0.91
N GLU A 549 -6.25 -17.17 -1.66
CA GLU A 549 -6.22 -18.53 -1.12
C GLU A 549 -5.42 -19.49 -2.01
N TRP A 550 -4.73 -20.45 -1.41
CA TRP A 550 -3.93 -21.47 -2.08
C TRP A 550 -4.13 -22.83 -1.44
N PRO A 551 -3.98 -23.93 -2.20
CA PRO A 551 -3.91 -25.27 -1.63
C PRO A 551 -2.84 -25.39 -0.54
N ILE A 552 -1.65 -24.86 -0.76
CA ILE A 552 -0.51 -24.96 0.18
C ILE A 552 -0.01 -23.57 0.53
N VAL A 553 0.13 -23.31 1.84
CA VAL A 553 0.67 -22.05 2.37
C VAL A 553 1.81 -22.32 3.35
N ALA A 554 2.95 -21.65 3.14
CA ALA A 554 4.03 -21.58 4.10
C ALA A 554 4.03 -20.19 4.76
N VAL A 555 3.84 -20.13 6.07
CA VAL A 555 3.96 -18.92 6.89
C VAL A 555 5.32 -18.93 7.53
N THR A 556 6.17 -17.95 7.20
CA THR A 556 7.61 -17.99 7.50
C THR A 556 8.06 -16.86 8.41
N GLY A 557 9.22 -17.06 9.06
CA GLY A 557 9.77 -16.08 9.99
C GLY A 557 8.96 -15.91 11.25
N LEU A 558 8.36 -17.00 11.75
CA LEU A 558 7.55 -17.00 12.96
C LEU A 558 8.43 -16.92 14.22
N GLU A 559 8.94 -15.72 14.48
CA GLU A 559 9.85 -15.39 15.58
C GLU A 559 9.34 -14.17 16.34
N ASP A 560 9.33 -14.21 17.69
CA ASP A 560 9.02 -13.03 18.51
C ASP A 560 9.98 -11.87 18.15
N GLY A 561 9.42 -10.70 17.81
CA GLY A 561 10.15 -9.54 17.29
C GLY A 561 10.21 -9.44 15.77
N LEU A 562 9.75 -10.47 15.03
CA LEU A 562 9.57 -10.46 13.57
C LEU A 562 8.10 -10.75 13.18
N PHE A 563 7.55 -11.84 13.67
CA PHE A 563 6.12 -12.15 13.61
C PHE A 563 5.69 -12.83 14.91
N PRO A 564 5.15 -12.10 15.91
CA PRO A 564 4.76 -10.67 15.92
C PRO A 564 5.94 -9.70 15.85
N LEU A 565 5.70 -8.49 15.29
CA LEU A 565 6.68 -7.41 15.27
C LEU A 565 7.00 -6.91 16.69
N ALA A 566 8.27 -6.53 16.94
CA ALA A 566 8.70 -6.05 18.25
C ALA A 566 7.85 -4.89 18.77
N ARG A 567 7.58 -3.88 17.93
CA ARG A 567 6.75 -2.71 18.30
C ARG A 567 5.30 -3.07 18.64
N SER A 568 4.71 -4.08 17.97
CA SER A 568 3.35 -4.52 18.23
C SER A 568 3.23 -5.30 19.54
N MET A 569 4.35 -5.80 20.08
CA MET A 569 4.40 -6.50 21.36
C MET A 569 4.34 -5.55 22.58
N GLU A 570 4.46 -4.25 22.37
CA GLU A 570 4.46 -3.24 23.45
C GLU A 570 3.05 -2.99 24.00
N THR A 571 2.01 -3.28 23.21
CA THR A 571 0.62 -3.05 23.63
C THR A 571 -0.24 -4.30 23.44
N PRO A 572 -1.24 -4.54 24.32
CA PRO A 572 -2.20 -5.64 24.15
C PRO A 572 -2.93 -5.58 22.81
N ALA A 573 -3.36 -4.40 22.37
CA ALA A 573 -4.04 -4.21 21.09
C ALA A 573 -3.14 -4.57 19.90
N GLY A 574 -1.85 -4.23 19.97
CA GLY A 574 -0.88 -4.59 18.92
C GLY A 574 -0.69 -6.10 18.79
N ILE A 575 -0.62 -6.81 19.92
CA ILE A 575 -0.54 -8.29 19.92
C ILE A 575 -1.82 -8.91 19.38
N GLU A 576 -2.98 -8.38 19.71
CA GLU A 576 -4.25 -8.88 19.15
C GLU A 576 -4.34 -8.67 17.63
N GLU A 577 -3.84 -7.55 17.11
CA GLU A 577 -3.78 -7.30 15.67
C GLU A 577 -2.80 -8.25 14.97
N GLU A 578 -1.60 -8.46 15.50
CA GLU A 578 -0.64 -9.45 14.96
C GLU A 578 -1.19 -10.89 15.03
N ARG A 579 -1.98 -11.21 16.03
CA ARG A 579 -2.66 -12.50 16.12
C ARG A 579 -3.76 -12.66 15.06
N ARG A 580 -4.53 -11.62 14.77
CA ARG A 580 -5.45 -11.60 13.63
C ARG A 580 -4.71 -11.77 12.31
N LEU A 581 -3.52 -11.18 12.20
CA LEU A 581 -2.68 -11.36 11.02
C LEU A 581 -2.23 -12.82 10.87
N MET A 582 -1.84 -13.49 11.95
CA MET A 582 -1.53 -14.93 11.93
C MET A 582 -2.75 -15.77 11.57
N TYR A 583 -3.93 -15.47 12.12
CA TYR A 583 -5.18 -16.09 11.75
C TYR A 583 -5.48 -15.93 10.25
N VAL A 584 -5.30 -14.73 9.71
CA VAL A 584 -5.41 -14.48 8.27
C VAL A 584 -4.44 -15.35 7.49
N ALA A 585 -3.17 -15.44 7.89
CA ALA A 585 -2.16 -16.23 7.20
C ALA A 585 -2.54 -17.72 7.13
N ILE A 586 -2.94 -18.32 8.24
CA ILE A 586 -3.36 -19.73 8.30
C ILE A 586 -4.58 -19.97 7.44
N THR A 587 -5.59 -19.10 7.52
CA THR A 587 -6.86 -19.25 6.76
C THR A 587 -6.75 -19.00 5.27
N ARG A 588 -5.53 -18.67 4.75
CA ARG A 588 -5.27 -18.63 3.30
C ARG A 588 -5.08 -20.02 2.71
N ALA A 589 -4.74 -21.01 3.54
CA ALA A 589 -4.55 -22.37 3.11
C ALA A 589 -5.90 -23.12 2.93
N ARG A 590 -5.98 -23.90 1.86
CA ARG A 590 -7.08 -24.83 1.64
C ARG A 590 -6.79 -26.20 2.25
N ASP A 591 -5.59 -26.72 2.04
CA ASP A 591 -5.25 -28.12 2.33
C ASP A 591 -4.09 -28.26 3.33
N ARG A 592 -3.00 -27.51 3.16
CA ARG A 592 -1.78 -27.68 3.96
C ARG A 592 -1.18 -26.34 4.45
N VAL A 593 -0.65 -26.37 5.68
CA VAL A 593 0.05 -25.24 6.30
C VAL A 593 1.42 -25.67 6.81
N TYR A 594 2.44 -24.90 6.44
CA TYR A 594 3.77 -24.97 7.03
C TYR A 594 4.01 -23.70 7.84
N LEU A 595 4.40 -23.84 9.10
CA LEU A 595 4.76 -22.77 10.02
C LEU A 595 6.25 -22.86 10.30
N SER A 596 7.06 -21.94 9.79
CA SER A 596 8.52 -22.03 9.93
C SER A 596 9.12 -20.88 10.73
N TRP A 597 10.20 -21.17 11.44
CA TRP A 597 11.00 -20.23 12.20
C TRP A 597 12.48 -20.61 12.20
N ALA A 598 13.36 -19.60 12.28
CA ALA A 598 14.80 -19.80 12.30
C ALA A 598 15.40 -19.56 13.70
N ARG A 599 16.38 -20.38 14.10
CA ARG A 599 17.08 -20.25 15.39
C ARG A 599 17.99 -19.02 15.44
N ALA A 600 18.44 -18.55 14.30
CA ALA A 600 19.18 -17.32 14.14
C ALA A 600 18.79 -16.66 12.83
N ARG A 601 18.75 -15.34 12.79
CA ARG A 601 18.41 -14.56 11.59
C ARG A 601 19.27 -13.31 11.52
N ARG A 602 19.69 -12.93 10.33
CA ARG A 602 20.39 -11.66 10.11
C ARG A 602 19.40 -10.50 10.09
N ARG A 603 19.57 -9.57 11.04
CA ARG A 603 18.79 -8.33 11.12
C ARG A 603 19.77 -7.15 11.16
N GLY A 604 19.66 -6.23 10.19
CA GLY A 604 20.58 -5.08 10.08
C GLY A 604 22.06 -5.47 9.92
N GLY A 605 22.34 -6.63 9.31
CA GLY A 605 23.70 -7.16 9.12
C GLY A 605 24.25 -7.97 10.28
N GLN A 606 23.58 -8.00 11.45
CA GLN A 606 23.97 -8.78 12.63
C GLN A 606 23.17 -10.08 12.72
N LEU A 607 23.84 -11.17 13.09
CA LEU A 607 23.17 -12.44 13.40
C LEU A 607 22.54 -12.35 14.78
N MET A 608 21.20 -12.41 14.83
CA MET A 608 20.42 -12.36 16.06
C MET A 608 19.79 -13.73 16.34
N PRO A 609 19.75 -14.18 17.61
CA PRO A 609 19.03 -15.40 17.95
C PRO A 609 17.53 -15.23 17.71
N GLY A 610 16.92 -16.21 17.02
CA GLY A 610 15.48 -16.29 16.82
C GLY A 610 14.80 -16.94 18.03
N ILE A 611 13.73 -16.33 18.49
CA ILE A 611 12.86 -16.87 19.53
C ILE A 611 11.59 -17.35 18.86
N ARG A 612 11.24 -18.64 18.99
CA ARG A 612 9.99 -19.20 18.44
C ARG A 612 8.81 -18.30 18.79
N SER A 613 8.01 -17.96 17.79
CA SER A 613 6.82 -17.12 17.95
C SER A 613 5.82 -17.77 18.92
N ARG A 614 5.28 -16.96 19.81
CA ARG A 614 4.19 -17.34 20.72
C ARG A 614 2.92 -17.78 19.98
N PHE A 615 2.75 -17.40 18.72
CA PHE A 615 1.60 -17.80 17.93
C PHE A 615 1.65 -19.27 17.51
N ILE A 616 2.83 -19.85 17.39
CA ILE A 616 2.98 -21.29 17.17
C ILE A 616 2.53 -22.06 18.42
N ASP A 617 2.82 -21.54 19.61
CA ASP A 617 2.47 -22.18 20.88
C ASP A 617 0.94 -22.16 21.14
N ALA A 618 0.19 -21.32 20.44
CA ALA A 618 -1.28 -21.25 20.50
C ALA A 618 -1.98 -22.27 19.59
N VAL A 619 -1.24 -22.92 18.68
CA VAL A 619 -1.79 -24.01 17.85
C VAL A 619 -1.94 -25.26 18.72
N PRO A 620 -3.12 -25.96 18.67
CA PRO A 620 -3.32 -27.18 19.45
C PRO A 620 -2.26 -28.25 19.15
N LEU A 621 -1.63 -28.80 20.18
CA LEU A 621 -0.50 -29.72 20.03
C LEU A 621 -0.87 -31.02 19.33
N GLU A 622 -2.10 -31.47 19.46
CA GLU A 622 -2.64 -32.72 18.86
C GLU A 622 -2.70 -32.70 17.35
N ILE A 623 -2.70 -31.50 16.73
CA ILE A 623 -2.71 -31.33 15.27
C ILE A 623 -1.36 -30.90 14.69
N VAL A 624 -0.31 -30.79 15.52
CA VAL A 624 1.02 -30.32 15.12
C VAL A 624 1.96 -31.48 14.86
N GLU A 625 2.68 -31.41 13.73
CA GLU A 625 3.85 -32.25 13.44
C GLU A 625 5.11 -31.39 13.47
N GLU A 626 5.97 -31.62 14.48
CA GLU A 626 7.25 -30.91 14.60
C GLU A 626 8.28 -31.51 13.63
N ARG A 627 8.86 -30.65 12.79
CA ARG A 627 9.93 -30.98 11.83
C ARG A 627 11.17 -30.11 12.10
N ARG A 628 12.32 -30.61 11.68
CA ARG A 628 13.61 -29.90 11.76
C ARG A 628 14.34 -30.00 10.44
N SER A 629 14.96 -28.91 10.02
CA SER A 629 15.87 -28.96 8.88
C SER A 629 17.17 -29.71 9.21
N SER A 630 17.89 -30.15 8.21
CA SER A 630 19.20 -30.77 8.38
C SER A 630 20.26 -29.84 9.00
N GLY A 631 20.07 -28.53 8.90
CA GLY A 631 20.94 -27.52 9.51
C GLY A 631 20.85 -27.43 11.04
N VAL A 632 19.82 -28.04 11.66
CA VAL A 632 19.57 -28.00 13.12
C VAL A 632 20.20 -29.18 13.88
N PHE A 633 20.92 -30.07 13.23
CA PHE A 633 21.51 -31.24 13.89
C PHE A 633 22.54 -30.84 14.95
N GLY A 634 22.24 -31.11 16.24
CA GLY A 634 23.20 -31.09 17.36
C GLY A 634 22.76 -30.54 18.70
N ALA A 635 21.51 -30.14 18.92
CA ALA A 635 21.06 -29.66 20.23
C ALA A 635 19.82 -30.41 20.76
N ASP A 636 19.98 -31.03 21.94
CA ASP A 636 18.92 -31.74 22.67
C ASP A 636 17.82 -30.77 23.14
N TRP A 637 16.59 -30.91 22.63
CA TRP A 637 15.43 -30.05 22.89
C TRP A 637 14.41 -30.64 23.86
N SER A 638 14.80 -31.64 24.64
CA SER A 638 13.93 -32.30 25.62
C SER A 638 13.60 -31.45 26.88
N ARG A 639 13.96 -30.15 26.89
CA ARG A 639 13.60 -29.25 28.00
C ARG A 639 12.26 -28.58 27.74
N LYS A 640 11.26 -28.96 28.58
CA LYS A 640 9.98 -28.24 28.70
C LYS A 640 10.23 -26.73 28.87
N PRO A 641 9.41 -25.86 28.23
CA PRO A 641 9.58 -24.42 28.36
C PRO A 641 9.46 -24.00 29.84
N ALA A 642 10.53 -23.39 30.36
CA ALA A 642 10.47 -22.71 31.64
C ALA A 642 9.50 -21.52 31.54
N LYS A 643 8.67 -21.33 32.58
CA LYS A 643 7.76 -20.18 32.69
C LYS A 643 8.53 -18.88 32.39
N ARG A 644 8.09 -18.19 31.34
CA ARG A 644 8.67 -16.92 30.89
C ARG A 644 8.64 -15.89 32.04
N GLN A 645 9.80 -15.42 32.45
CA GLN A 645 9.94 -14.19 33.22
C GLN A 645 9.90 -13.01 32.25
N ALA A 646 9.14 -11.98 32.61
CA ALA A 646 9.05 -10.74 31.83
C ALA A 646 10.44 -10.14 31.61
N ILE A 647 10.82 -9.92 30.37
CA ILE A 647 12.07 -9.25 29.99
C ILE A 647 11.89 -7.75 30.19
N HIS A 648 12.76 -7.16 30.99
CA HIS A 648 12.81 -5.72 31.29
C HIS A 648 13.14 -4.92 30.00
N PRO A 649 12.49 -3.80 29.76
CA PRO A 649 12.73 -2.96 28.57
C PRO A 649 13.95 -2.06 28.78
N ALA A 650 15.14 -2.55 28.44
CA ALA A 650 16.37 -1.77 28.45
C ALA A 650 17.27 -2.05 27.25
N LEU A 651 16.70 -2.16 26.05
CA LEU A 651 17.46 -2.12 24.80
C LEU A 651 16.81 -1.08 23.91
N GLY A 652 17.59 -0.03 23.65
CA GLY A 652 17.16 1.16 22.93
C GLY A 652 16.44 0.85 21.62
N VAL A 653 15.36 1.54 21.41
CA VAL A 653 14.53 1.52 20.21
C VAL A 653 15.39 1.91 19.02
N ILE A 654 15.70 0.96 18.13
CA ILE A 654 16.17 1.28 16.79
C ILE A 654 14.91 1.33 15.92
N ASP A 655 14.53 2.54 15.57
CA ASP A 655 13.43 2.83 14.64
C ASP A 655 13.80 2.30 13.24
N VAL A 656 13.24 1.17 12.87
CA VAL A 656 13.34 0.60 11.53
C VAL A 656 11.98 0.68 10.88
N SER A 657 11.68 1.82 10.25
CA SER A 657 10.55 1.95 9.34
C SER A 657 10.78 1.04 8.13
N PRO A 658 9.90 0.05 7.83
CA PRO A 658 10.19 -0.98 6.84
C PRO A 658 9.88 -0.63 5.40
N GLU A 659 9.64 0.62 5.04
CA GLU A 659 9.26 0.98 3.67
C GLU A 659 10.30 1.94 3.06
N MET A 660 10.94 1.46 1.97
CA MET A 660 11.79 2.19 1.01
C MET A 660 13.17 2.68 1.47
N GLU A 661 14.06 1.79 1.87
CA GLU A 661 15.47 2.00 1.62
C GLU A 661 15.95 1.01 0.53
N SER A 662 16.46 1.55 -0.58
CA SER A 662 17.18 0.77 -1.58
C SER A 662 18.31 0.03 -0.91
N GLN A 663 18.29 -1.31 -0.95
CA GLN A 663 19.26 -2.18 -0.28
C GLN A 663 20.59 -2.28 -1.02
N ASP A 664 20.78 -1.51 -2.11
CA ASP A 664 21.96 -1.59 -2.97
C ASP A 664 23.11 -0.66 -2.57
N VAL A 665 23.03 0.06 -1.47
CA VAL A 665 24.13 0.89 -0.98
C VAL A 665 24.78 0.22 0.23
N PRO A 666 26.08 -0.13 0.15
CA PRO A 666 26.81 -0.69 1.28
C PRO A 666 26.70 0.21 2.51
N ARG A 667 26.28 -0.35 3.64
CA ARG A 667 26.23 0.40 4.91
C ARG A 667 27.61 0.36 5.57
N TYR A 668 28.24 1.51 5.63
CA TYR A 668 29.50 1.71 6.33
C TYR A 668 29.24 2.34 7.70
N ILE A 669 30.09 2.03 8.70
CA ILE A 669 30.03 2.62 10.04
C ILE A 669 31.31 3.35 10.37
N LYS A 670 31.25 4.36 11.25
CA LYS A 670 32.43 5.06 11.75
C LYS A 670 33.33 4.09 12.51
N GLY A 671 34.62 4.09 12.21
CA GLY A 671 35.61 3.16 12.76
C GLY A 671 35.83 1.89 11.93
N GLU A 672 35.05 1.68 10.90
CA GLU A 672 35.16 0.50 10.03
C GLU A 672 36.39 0.62 9.12
N ARG A 673 37.11 -0.50 8.92
CA ARG A 673 38.25 -0.61 8.02
C ARG A 673 37.75 -0.90 6.60
N VAL A 674 38.23 -0.11 5.65
CA VAL A 674 37.86 -0.21 4.24
C VAL A 674 39.09 -0.11 3.36
N ARG A 675 39.02 -0.73 2.17
CA ARG A 675 40.05 -0.69 1.16
C ARG A 675 39.54 -0.03 -0.11
N HIS A 676 40.24 0.99 -0.56
CA HIS A 676 39.98 1.65 -1.84
C HIS A 676 41.02 1.23 -2.88
N ARG A 677 40.58 0.96 -4.10
CA ARG A 677 41.43 0.42 -5.15
C ARG A 677 42.66 1.30 -5.46
N THR A 678 42.56 2.60 -5.32
CA THR A 678 43.62 3.58 -5.64
C THR A 678 44.34 4.13 -4.41
N PHE A 679 43.66 4.17 -3.25
CA PHE A 679 44.16 4.86 -2.04
C PHE A 679 44.57 3.89 -0.92
N GLY A 680 44.50 2.58 -1.15
CA GLY A 680 44.86 1.57 -0.18
C GLY A 680 43.85 1.39 0.97
N SER A 681 44.31 0.83 2.08
CA SER A 681 43.49 0.58 3.27
C SER A 681 43.36 1.83 4.15
N GLY A 682 42.25 1.96 4.85
CA GLY A 682 42.00 3.12 5.69
C GLY A 682 40.82 2.93 6.63
N THR A 683 40.63 3.84 7.57
CA THR A 683 39.55 3.81 8.58
C THR A 683 38.55 4.92 8.33
N ILE A 684 37.26 4.61 8.40
CA ILE A 684 36.17 5.58 8.26
C ILE A 684 36.11 6.47 9.52
N LEU A 685 36.36 7.76 9.36
CA LEU A 685 36.29 8.76 10.41
C LEU A 685 34.89 9.34 10.59
N GLY A 686 34.08 9.36 9.53
CA GLY A 686 32.75 9.94 9.58
C GLY A 686 31.93 9.63 8.31
N LEU A 687 30.61 9.74 8.46
CA LEU A 687 29.65 9.54 7.36
C LEU A 687 28.73 10.77 7.29
N SER A 688 28.32 11.15 6.09
CA SER A 688 27.36 12.22 5.87
C SER A 688 26.53 11.95 4.61
N GLY A 689 25.23 12.27 4.66
CA GLY A 689 24.27 11.92 3.61
C GLY A 689 23.66 10.53 3.78
N ALA A 690 22.75 10.14 2.88
CA ALA A 690 22.09 8.82 2.87
C ALA A 690 21.86 8.36 1.43
N GLY A 691 21.67 7.07 1.24
CA GLY A 691 21.41 6.46 -0.07
C GLY A 691 22.55 6.71 -1.06
N ARG A 692 22.25 7.16 -2.28
CA ARG A 692 23.25 7.43 -3.34
C ARG A 692 24.15 8.63 -3.04
N ASP A 693 23.74 9.50 -2.11
CA ASP A 693 24.52 10.69 -1.71
C ASP A 693 25.34 10.46 -0.43
N LEU A 694 25.46 9.20 0.02
CA LEU A 694 26.26 8.84 1.17
C LEU A 694 27.75 9.11 0.88
N LYS A 695 28.34 9.99 1.69
CA LYS A 695 29.75 10.35 1.68
C LYS A 695 30.44 9.78 2.91
N VAL A 696 31.60 9.21 2.72
CA VAL A 696 32.45 8.69 3.80
C VAL A 696 33.74 9.50 3.85
N VAL A 697 34.16 9.86 5.05
CA VAL A 697 35.46 10.47 5.31
C VAL A 697 36.37 9.36 5.80
N ILE A 698 37.44 9.06 5.03
CA ILE A 698 38.36 7.95 5.31
C ILE A 698 39.74 8.53 5.57
N SER A 699 40.38 8.08 6.65
CA SER A 699 41.81 8.25 6.89
C SER A 699 42.54 7.03 6.35
N PHE A 700 43.30 7.23 5.28
CA PHE A 700 44.08 6.17 4.66
C PHE A 700 45.41 5.97 5.40
N ASP A 701 45.92 4.75 5.39
CA ASP A 701 47.14 4.36 6.12
C ASP A 701 48.43 4.88 5.44
N GLU A 702 48.35 5.15 4.15
CA GLU A 702 49.50 5.74 3.39
C GLU A 702 49.52 7.26 3.57
N GLU A 703 50.66 7.81 4.07
CA GLU A 703 50.84 9.26 4.40
C GLU A 703 50.58 10.19 3.22
N GLU A 704 50.78 9.74 1.96
CA GLU A 704 50.50 10.53 0.75
C GLU A 704 48.97 10.79 0.54
N HIS A 705 48.08 10.04 1.20
CA HIS A 705 46.63 10.06 0.96
C HIS A 705 45.80 10.47 2.16
N ALA A 706 46.41 10.87 3.25
CA ALA A 706 45.96 11.30 4.57
C ALA A 706 44.43 11.14 4.86
N THR A 707 43.57 12.09 4.49
CA THR A 707 42.13 12.03 4.74
C THR A 707 41.36 12.48 3.50
N LYS A 708 40.42 11.67 3.01
CA LYS A 708 39.59 12.01 1.84
C LYS A 708 38.12 11.76 2.11
N GLN A 709 37.29 12.60 1.52
CA GLN A 709 35.85 12.43 1.51
C GLN A 709 35.43 11.84 0.15
N LEU A 710 34.83 10.66 0.17
CA LEU A 710 34.44 9.90 -1.03
C LEU A 710 32.93 9.69 -1.05
N LEU A 711 32.31 9.74 -2.22
CA LEU A 711 30.93 9.37 -2.44
C LEU A 711 30.84 7.85 -2.59
N VAL A 712 30.14 7.16 -1.71
CA VAL A 712 30.10 5.70 -1.65
C VAL A 712 29.64 5.08 -2.96
N ALA A 713 28.66 5.67 -3.64
CA ALA A 713 28.14 5.18 -4.92
C ALA A 713 29.20 5.11 -6.04
N ASN A 714 30.30 5.86 -5.93
CA ASN A 714 31.35 5.96 -6.95
C ASN A 714 32.72 5.47 -6.44
N ALA A 715 32.82 5.11 -5.17
CA ALA A 715 34.13 4.94 -4.53
C ALA A 715 34.68 3.50 -4.54
N SER A 716 33.94 2.53 -5.06
CA SER A 716 34.37 1.10 -5.09
C SER A 716 35.10 0.65 -3.83
N LEU A 717 34.51 0.94 -2.65
CA LEU A 717 35.08 0.58 -1.35
C LEU A 717 34.73 -0.86 -1.01
N GLU A 718 35.74 -1.63 -0.64
CA GLU A 718 35.61 -2.97 -0.10
C GLU A 718 35.92 -2.97 1.41
N ARG A 719 35.33 -3.87 2.16
CA ARG A 719 35.65 -4.03 3.58
C ARG A 719 36.99 -4.74 3.72
N ASP A 720 37.89 -4.15 4.50
CA ASP A 720 39.21 -4.70 4.74
C ASP A 720 39.22 -5.60 6.00
N TRP A 721 39.02 -6.90 5.76
CA TRP A 721 38.95 -7.92 6.82
C TRP A 721 40.31 -8.43 7.29
N ASP A 722 41.38 -8.17 6.52
CA ASP A 722 42.70 -8.73 6.76
C ASP A 722 43.58 -7.89 7.68
N SER A 723 43.12 -6.69 8.09
CA SER A 723 43.90 -5.76 8.90
C SER A 723 43.26 -5.43 10.27
N ALA A 724 42.45 -6.35 10.83
CA ALA A 724 41.87 -6.23 12.16
C ALA A 724 42.65 -7.04 13.22
#